data_0d55319f7b3c52e11d55cc2e3ee80e33
#
_entry.id   0d55319f7b3c52e11d55cc2e3ee80e33
#
_cell.length_a   1.000
_cell.length_b   1.000
_cell.length_c   1.000
_cell.angle_alpha   90.00
_cell.angle_beta   90.00
_cell.angle_gamma   90.00
#
_symmetry.space_group_name_H-M   'P 1'
#
loop_
_entity.id
_entity.type
_entity.pdbx_description
1 polymer ?
#
loop_
_entity_poly.entity_id
_entity_poly.type
_entity_poly.pdbx_seq_one_letter_code
_entity_poly.pdbx_strand_id
1 'polypeptide(L)'
;MSDLDNAKAESRIFPPPAAFAANATISGMDAYNALCAEAESDYEGFWAKLARENLHWHKPFTKTLDESAAPLYKWFEDGLLNVSYNCLDVNLQKGLGDKVAVIFESDGGDVTKVTYQELHQKVCQFANGLKSLGIAKGDRVVIYMPMSVEGVVAMQACARIGATHSVVFGGFSAKSLQERIVDVGAVAVITADEQARGGKHLPLKAIVDEALALGDCEKIKNVVVYQRRGGNIAMTAGRDLWMHELVAAQSDVCEPEWVSAEHPLFILYTSGSTGKPKGVQHSSGGYLLWAMLTMKWTFDIKPSDIFWCTADIGWVTGHTYITYGPLAVGSTEIVFEGIPTYPNAGRFWDMIQKHKATIFYTAPTAIRSLIKAADGDANIHPNKYDLSSLRLLGSVGEPINPEAWMWYYKNIGGEKCPVVDTFWQTETGGHMMTPLPGATPLVPGSCTLPLPGIMAAVVDETGQDLPNGQGGILVVKRPWPSMIRTIWGDDERFKKSYFPEEFGGKVYLAGDGAIRNKDTGYFTITGRIDDVLNVSGHRMGTMEIESALVANPMVAEAAVVGKPDDTTGESICAFVVLKRSRPTGDEAKQIATELRNWVAKEIGPIAKPKEIRFGDNLPKTRSGKIMRRLLRVLAKGEEITQDISTLENPAILEQLKQSL
;
A
#
# COMPACT_ATOMS: atom_id res chain seq x y z
N MET A 1 -22.28 19.57 -5.43
CA MET A 1 -21.57 20.30 -6.51
C MET A 1 -22.36 20.13 -7.81
N SER A 2 -22.44 21.17 -8.62
CA SER A 2 -23.15 21.08 -9.91
C SER A 2 -22.30 20.30 -10.92
N ASP A 3 -22.96 19.73 -11.97
CA ASP A 3 -22.27 19.00 -13.05
C ASP A 3 -21.14 19.81 -13.71
N LEU A 4 -21.28 21.15 -13.71
CA LEU A 4 -20.26 22.10 -14.14
C LEU A 4 -19.03 22.15 -13.21
N ASP A 5 -19.19 21.85 -11.92
CA ASP A 5 -18.09 21.87 -10.97
C ASP A 5 -17.25 20.60 -11.04
N ASN A 6 -17.86 19.45 -11.37
CA ASN A 6 -17.15 18.19 -11.55
C ASN A 6 -16.33 18.16 -12.86
N ALA A 7 -16.93 18.56 -13.98
CA ALA A 7 -16.21 18.69 -15.26
C ALA A 7 -15.06 19.73 -15.16
N LYS A 8 -15.22 20.76 -14.34
CA LYS A 8 -14.16 21.74 -14.05
C LYS A 8 -13.09 21.20 -13.11
N ALA A 9 -13.40 20.23 -12.23
CA ALA A 9 -12.41 19.64 -11.32
C ALA A 9 -11.37 18.82 -12.09
N GLU A 10 -11.78 18.02 -13.07
CA GLU A 10 -10.88 17.24 -13.93
C GLU A 10 -9.97 18.11 -14.82
N SER A 11 -10.40 19.32 -15.14
CA SER A 11 -9.62 20.28 -15.92
C SER A 11 -8.80 21.26 -15.09
N ARG A 12 -8.95 21.25 -13.75
CA ARG A 12 -8.21 22.15 -12.86
C ARG A 12 -6.79 21.68 -12.62
N ILE A 13 -5.87 22.64 -12.71
CA ILE A 13 -4.47 22.46 -12.36
C ILE A 13 -4.18 23.28 -11.12
N PHE A 14 -3.60 22.64 -10.11
CA PHE A 14 -3.23 23.28 -8.84
C PHE A 14 -1.70 23.39 -8.77
N PRO A 15 -1.12 24.58 -9.03
CA PRO A 15 0.32 24.77 -8.92
C PRO A 15 0.78 24.58 -7.47
N PRO A 16 2.05 24.20 -7.24
CA PRO A 16 2.60 24.16 -5.89
C PRO A 16 2.41 25.49 -5.16
N PRO A 17 1.97 25.47 -3.90
CA PRO A 17 1.92 26.71 -3.11
C PRO A 17 3.32 27.33 -3.01
N ALA A 18 3.44 28.64 -3.26
CA ALA A 18 4.74 29.32 -3.31
C ALA A 18 5.57 29.13 -2.03
N ALA A 19 4.94 29.21 -0.87
CA ALA A 19 5.60 28.99 0.41
C ALA A 19 6.09 27.54 0.59
N PHE A 20 5.36 26.58 0.07
CA PHE A 20 5.77 25.17 0.07
C PHE A 20 6.96 24.96 -0.87
N ALA A 21 6.85 25.41 -2.11
CA ALA A 21 7.88 25.28 -3.13
C ALA A 21 9.21 25.93 -2.69
N ALA A 22 9.16 27.08 -2.03
CA ALA A 22 10.37 27.78 -1.57
C ALA A 22 11.22 26.96 -0.58
N ASN A 23 10.60 26.04 0.16
CA ASN A 23 11.27 25.20 1.17
C ASN A 23 11.33 23.73 0.78
N ALA A 24 10.88 23.36 -0.41
CA ALA A 24 10.82 21.98 -0.87
C ALA A 24 12.22 21.43 -1.22
N THR A 25 12.41 20.15 -0.97
CA THR A 25 13.62 19.41 -1.35
C THR A 25 13.84 19.44 -2.87
N ILE A 26 12.75 19.27 -3.64
CA ILE A 26 12.74 19.46 -5.08
C ILE A 26 11.78 20.62 -5.37
N SER A 27 12.37 21.78 -5.69
CA SER A 27 11.62 23.02 -5.89
C SER A 27 11.55 23.34 -7.38
N GLY A 28 10.33 23.32 -7.90
CA GLY A 28 10.01 23.64 -9.29
C GLY A 28 10.31 22.52 -10.29
N MET A 29 9.71 22.62 -11.46
CA MET A 29 9.85 21.62 -12.52
C MET A 29 11.26 21.57 -13.12
N ASP A 30 12.01 22.66 -13.09
CA ASP A 30 13.41 22.67 -13.57
C ASP A 30 14.29 21.73 -12.73
N ALA A 31 14.09 21.69 -11.41
CA ALA A 31 14.81 20.78 -10.52
C ALA A 31 14.41 19.31 -10.80
N TYR A 32 13.13 19.05 -11.00
CA TYR A 32 12.64 17.73 -11.39
C TYR A 32 13.25 17.29 -12.73
N ASN A 33 13.18 18.14 -13.75
CA ASN A 33 13.71 17.84 -15.08
C ASN A 33 15.23 17.61 -15.07
N ALA A 34 15.96 18.34 -14.23
CA ALA A 34 17.40 18.15 -14.06
C ALA A 34 17.74 16.76 -13.50
N LEU A 35 16.99 16.29 -12.49
CA LEU A 35 17.16 14.94 -11.94
C LEU A 35 16.81 13.85 -12.97
N CYS A 36 15.75 14.02 -13.73
CA CYS A 36 15.40 13.11 -14.81
C CYS A 36 16.47 13.04 -15.89
N ALA A 37 17.02 14.18 -16.30
CA ALA A 37 18.09 14.26 -17.28
C ALA A 37 19.39 13.61 -16.78
N GLU A 38 19.74 13.79 -15.51
CA GLU A 38 20.87 13.11 -14.87
C GLU A 38 20.69 11.58 -14.92
N ALA A 39 19.51 11.08 -14.57
CA ALA A 39 19.19 9.65 -14.63
C ALA A 39 19.24 9.09 -16.07
N GLU A 40 18.79 9.85 -17.06
CA GLU A 40 18.83 9.43 -18.47
C GLU A 40 20.25 9.41 -19.03
N SER A 41 21.07 10.38 -18.67
CA SER A 41 22.44 10.53 -19.20
C SER A 41 23.43 9.53 -18.59
N ASP A 42 23.28 9.21 -17.30
CA ASP A 42 24.10 8.24 -16.58
C ASP A 42 23.26 7.50 -15.53
N TYR A 43 22.54 6.49 -15.97
CA TYR A 43 21.59 5.76 -15.14
C TYR A 43 22.25 5.08 -13.94
N GLU A 44 23.34 4.36 -14.14
CA GLU A 44 24.05 3.69 -13.05
C GLU A 44 24.72 4.72 -12.12
N GLY A 45 25.34 5.75 -12.65
CA GLY A 45 25.94 6.82 -11.86
C GLY A 45 24.94 7.58 -11.00
N PHE A 46 23.75 7.84 -11.53
CA PHE A 46 22.63 8.43 -10.79
C PHE A 46 22.27 7.64 -9.54
N TRP A 47 22.02 6.34 -9.69
CA TRP A 47 21.67 5.47 -8.58
C TRP A 47 22.84 5.22 -7.62
N ALA A 48 24.06 5.08 -8.14
CA ALA A 48 25.26 4.91 -7.32
C ALA A 48 25.50 6.11 -6.40
N LYS A 49 25.37 7.31 -6.92
CA LYS A 49 25.49 8.57 -6.16
C LYS A 49 24.45 8.62 -5.04
N LEU A 50 23.19 8.37 -5.35
CA LEU A 50 22.11 8.38 -4.37
C LEU A 50 22.29 7.31 -3.28
N ALA A 51 22.74 6.11 -3.65
CA ALA A 51 23.02 5.05 -2.70
C ALA A 51 24.18 5.39 -1.75
N ARG A 52 25.23 6.03 -2.25
CA ARG A 52 26.37 6.47 -1.42
C ARG A 52 26.00 7.62 -0.49
N GLU A 53 25.18 8.55 -0.95
CA GLU A 53 24.76 9.72 -0.17
C GLU A 53 23.73 9.39 0.93
N ASN A 54 22.87 8.40 0.71
CA ASN A 54 21.73 8.14 1.59
C ASN A 54 21.90 6.94 2.53
N LEU A 55 22.61 5.91 2.12
CA LEU A 55 22.77 4.68 2.89
C LEU A 55 24.10 4.64 3.63
N HIS A 56 24.09 4.11 4.86
CA HIS A 56 25.31 3.73 5.57
C HIS A 56 25.77 2.35 5.11
N TRP A 57 26.96 2.29 4.53
CA TRP A 57 27.59 1.06 4.06
C TRP A 57 28.69 0.63 5.02
N HIS A 58 28.60 -0.60 5.52
CA HIS A 58 29.71 -1.22 6.26
C HIS A 58 30.88 -1.52 5.31
N LYS A 59 30.56 -2.06 4.13
CA LYS A 59 31.50 -2.19 3.02
C LYS A 59 30.87 -1.53 1.80
N PRO A 60 31.48 -0.47 1.22
CA PRO A 60 30.97 0.15 0.01
C PRO A 60 30.87 -0.83 -1.16
N PHE A 61 29.82 -0.69 -1.97
CA PHE A 61 29.69 -1.43 -3.23
C PHE A 61 30.65 -0.87 -4.29
N THR A 62 31.03 -1.71 -5.24
CA THR A 62 31.82 -1.33 -6.41
C THR A 62 31.03 -1.47 -7.71
N LYS A 63 30.13 -2.46 -7.78
CA LYS A 63 29.25 -2.68 -8.92
C LYS A 63 27.82 -2.21 -8.58
N THR A 64 27.32 -1.26 -9.38
CA THR A 64 26.00 -0.65 -9.13
C THR A 64 24.86 -1.57 -9.56
N LEU A 65 24.88 -2.02 -10.82
CA LEU A 65 23.83 -2.86 -11.40
C LEU A 65 24.45 -4.04 -12.14
N ASP A 66 23.92 -5.22 -11.89
CA ASP A 66 24.21 -6.45 -12.63
C ASP A 66 22.99 -6.87 -13.45
N GLU A 67 23.09 -6.79 -14.77
CA GLU A 67 22.09 -7.17 -15.75
C GLU A 67 22.40 -8.52 -16.44
N SER A 68 23.46 -9.21 -16.03
CA SER A 68 23.94 -10.43 -16.72
C SER A 68 22.94 -11.57 -16.72
N ALA A 69 22.07 -11.62 -15.71
CA ALA A 69 21.00 -12.62 -15.56
C ALA A 69 19.60 -12.02 -15.73
N ALA A 70 19.47 -10.93 -16.50
CA ALA A 70 18.17 -10.28 -16.70
C ALA A 70 17.06 -11.27 -17.07
N PRO A 71 15.84 -11.15 -16.52
CA PRO A 71 15.34 -10.09 -15.66
C PRO A 71 15.62 -10.26 -14.17
N LEU A 72 16.47 -11.18 -13.76
CA LEU A 72 16.93 -11.35 -12.39
C LEU A 72 18.05 -10.33 -12.12
N TYR A 73 17.66 -9.08 -11.93
CA TYR A 73 18.59 -7.96 -11.72
C TYR A 73 19.12 -7.93 -10.30
N LYS A 74 20.35 -7.43 -10.13
CA LYS A 74 21.01 -7.21 -8.84
C LYS A 74 21.55 -5.80 -8.74
N TRP A 75 21.31 -5.18 -7.58
CA TRP A 75 21.75 -3.83 -7.28
C TRP A 75 22.70 -3.81 -6.09
N PHE A 76 23.85 -3.14 -6.24
CA PHE A 76 24.84 -2.94 -5.17
C PHE A 76 25.30 -4.23 -4.49
N GLU A 77 25.33 -5.35 -5.20
CA GLU A 77 25.43 -6.71 -4.65
C GLU A 77 26.64 -6.91 -3.75
N ASP A 78 27.81 -6.37 -4.11
CA ASP A 78 29.05 -6.52 -3.36
C ASP A 78 29.18 -5.56 -2.16
N GLY A 79 28.24 -4.64 -1.98
CA GLY A 79 28.13 -3.80 -0.80
C GLY A 79 27.53 -4.55 0.39
N LEU A 80 27.99 -4.22 1.60
CA LEU A 80 27.43 -4.74 2.84
C LEU A 80 26.80 -3.63 3.65
N LEU A 81 25.59 -3.85 4.12
CA LEU A 81 24.84 -2.95 4.99
C LEU A 81 23.89 -3.73 5.91
N ASN A 82 23.19 -3.02 6.76
CA ASN A 82 22.07 -3.55 7.54
C ASN A 82 20.94 -2.53 7.58
N VAL A 83 19.72 -2.97 7.29
CA VAL A 83 18.54 -2.10 7.25
C VAL A 83 18.18 -1.55 8.62
N SER A 84 18.19 -2.39 9.67
CA SER A 84 17.93 -1.94 11.04
C SER A 84 18.96 -0.90 11.52
N TYR A 85 20.23 -1.10 11.18
CA TYR A 85 21.28 -0.14 11.49
C TYR A 85 21.01 1.23 10.85
N ASN A 86 20.62 1.24 9.58
CA ASN A 86 20.26 2.47 8.86
C ASN A 86 19.03 3.17 9.45
N CYS A 87 18.07 2.42 9.97
CA CYS A 87 16.85 2.96 10.56
C CYS A 87 17.04 3.47 12.01
N LEU A 88 17.95 2.90 12.76
CA LEU A 88 18.09 3.13 14.21
C LEU A 88 19.45 3.72 14.59
N ASP A 89 20.54 2.96 14.44
CA ASP A 89 21.87 3.35 14.89
C ASP A 89 22.36 4.64 14.24
N VAL A 90 22.11 4.81 12.93
CA VAL A 90 22.46 6.04 12.21
C VAL A 90 21.78 7.27 12.82
N ASN A 91 20.52 7.14 13.24
CA ASN A 91 19.79 8.22 13.89
C ASN A 91 20.33 8.53 15.30
N LEU A 92 20.76 7.50 16.03
CA LEU A 92 21.44 7.72 17.32
C LEU A 92 22.76 8.48 17.13
N GLN A 93 23.54 8.13 16.11
CA GLN A 93 24.79 8.83 15.76
C GLN A 93 24.55 10.28 15.36
N LYS A 94 23.40 10.59 14.77
CA LYS A 94 22.98 11.97 14.43
C LYS A 94 22.47 12.76 15.63
N GLY A 95 22.48 12.18 16.83
CA GLY A 95 22.00 12.84 18.05
C GLY A 95 20.47 12.84 18.21
N LEU A 96 19.76 11.95 17.51
CA LEU A 96 18.29 11.87 17.54
C LEU A 96 17.76 10.86 18.60
N GLY A 97 18.61 10.39 19.51
CA GLY A 97 18.23 9.39 20.51
C GLY A 97 16.99 9.75 21.32
N ASP A 98 16.87 11.00 21.73
CA ASP A 98 15.73 11.50 22.54
C ASP A 98 14.52 11.92 21.70
N LYS A 99 14.65 11.92 20.37
CA LYS A 99 13.53 12.23 19.47
C LYS A 99 12.53 11.09 19.50
N VAL A 100 11.23 11.41 19.56
CA VAL A 100 10.15 10.43 19.42
C VAL A 100 10.20 9.82 18.02
N ALA A 101 10.39 8.53 17.94
CA ALA A 101 10.33 7.77 16.69
C ALA A 101 8.88 7.38 16.39
N VAL A 102 8.16 6.86 17.38
CA VAL A 102 6.80 6.34 17.23
C VAL A 102 5.88 6.96 18.28
N ILE A 103 4.76 7.51 17.81
CA ILE A 103 3.58 7.81 18.61
C ILE A 103 2.58 6.69 18.32
N PHE A 104 2.41 5.79 19.27
CA PHE A 104 1.45 4.70 19.13
C PHE A 104 0.12 5.07 19.80
N GLU A 105 -0.99 4.88 19.08
CA GLU A 105 -2.33 4.97 19.66
C GLU A 105 -3.05 3.63 19.51
N SER A 106 -3.53 3.09 20.63
CA SER A 106 -4.30 1.85 20.65
C SER A 106 -5.71 2.06 20.09
N ASP A 107 -6.38 0.97 19.77
CA ASP A 107 -7.80 0.99 19.37
C ASP A 107 -8.68 1.73 20.40
N GLY A 108 -8.41 1.51 21.68
CA GLY A 108 -9.11 2.18 22.80
C GLY A 108 -8.71 3.63 23.07
N GLY A 109 -7.66 4.14 22.43
CA GLY A 109 -7.21 5.53 22.57
C GLY A 109 -6.03 5.77 23.50
N ASP A 110 -5.45 4.72 24.10
CA ASP A 110 -4.25 4.86 24.90
C ASP A 110 -3.05 5.21 24.01
N VAL A 111 -2.23 6.15 24.47
CA VAL A 111 -1.08 6.66 23.72
C VAL A 111 0.23 6.25 24.40
N THR A 112 1.15 5.73 23.61
CA THR A 112 2.53 5.43 24.01
C THR A 112 3.49 6.12 23.05
N LYS A 113 4.50 6.80 23.57
CA LYS A 113 5.57 7.42 22.77
C LYS A 113 6.87 6.67 23.01
N VAL A 114 7.57 6.36 21.93
CA VAL A 114 8.85 5.62 21.96
C VAL A 114 9.90 6.46 21.24
N THR A 115 11.01 6.77 21.94
CA THR A 115 12.13 7.48 21.33
C THR A 115 12.98 6.56 20.46
N TYR A 116 13.85 7.12 19.62
CA TYR A 116 14.80 6.32 18.83
C TYR A 116 15.71 5.47 19.73
N GLN A 117 16.16 6.01 20.86
CA GLN A 117 16.98 5.26 21.82
C GLN A 117 16.22 4.07 22.41
N GLU A 118 14.97 4.29 22.83
CA GLU A 118 14.11 3.23 23.38
C GLU A 118 13.76 2.19 22.31
N LEU A 119 13.48 2.61 21.08
CA LEU A 119 13.19 1.71 19.97
C LEU A 119 14.40 0.85 19.61
N HIS A 120 15.59 1.45 19.56
CA HIS A 120 16.85 0.73 19.36
C HIS A 120 17.07 -0.33 20.43
N GLN A 121 16.88 0.00 21.72
CA GLN A 121 17.00 -0.94 22.82
C GLN A 121 16.02 -2.11 22.69
N LYS A 122 14.75 -1.83 22.40
CA LYS A 122 13.72 -2.85 22.20
C LYS A 122 14.06 -3.78 21.03
N VAL A 123 14.53 -3.23 19.92
CA VAL A 123 14.93 -4.01 18.74
C VAL A 123 16.16 -4.88 19.05
N CYS A 124 17.18 -4.34 19.72
CA CYS A 124 18.37 -5.10 20.11
C CYS A 124 18.02 -6.25 21.07
N GLN A 125 17.20 -6.00 22.08
CA GLN A 125 16.77 -7.05 23.01
C GLN A 125 15.99 -8.16 22.30
N PHE A 126 15.06 -7.79 21.42
CA PHE A 126 14.29 -8.80 20.69
C PHE A 126 15.14 -9.54 19.64
N ALA A 127 16.06 -8.86 18.98
CA ALA A 127 17.03 -9.48 18.08
C ALA A 127 17.90 -10.52 18.81
N ASN A 128 18.40 -10.18 19.99
CA ASN A 128 19.12 -11.13 20.85
C ASN A 128 18.23 -12.29 21.30
N GLY A 129 16.96 -12.02 21.61
CA GLY A 129 15.98 -13.06 21.90
C GLY A 129 15.80 -14.04 20.75
N LEU A 130 15.66 -13.55 19.53
CA LEU A 130 15.57 -14.40 18.33
C LEU A 130 16.84 -15.24 18.13
N LYS A 131 18.01 -14.65 18.32
CA LYS A 131 19.29 -15.38 18.27
C LYS A 131 19.35 -16.49 19.32
N SER A 132 18.85 -16.25 20.53
CA SER A 132 18.81 -17.25 21.60
C SER A 132 17.93 -18.46 21.26
N LEU A 133 16.97 -18.29 20.35
CA LEU A 133 16.14 -19.36 19.80
C LEU A 133 16.78 -20.08 18.61
N GLY A 134 18.00 -19.71 18.23
CA GLY A 134 18.72 -20.30 17.10
C GLY A 134 18.35 -19.72 15.73
N ILE A 135 17.59 -18.62 15.69
CA ILE A 135 17.25 -17.95 14.44
C ILE A 135 18.48 -17.18 13.95
N ALA A 136 18.83 -17.39 12.68
CA ALA A 136 20.04 -16.88 12.08
C ALA A 136 19.77 -16.23 10.71
N LYS A 137 20.81 -15.61 10.16
CA LYS A 137 20.82 -15.06 8.80
C LYS A 137 20.27 -16.07 7.79
N GLY A 138 19.33 -15.62 6.97
CA GLY A 138 18.70 -16.44 5.93
C GLY A 138 17.52 -17.28 6.40
N ASP A 139 17.27 -17.41 7.70
CA ASP A 139 16.04 -18.01 8.20
C ASP A 139 14.83 -17.12 7.89
N ARG A 140 13.67 -17.73 7.68
CA ARG A 140 12.41 -17.00 7.46
C ARG A 140 11.57 -17.07 8.73
N VAL A 141 10.99 -15.92 9.07
CA VAL A 141 10.14 -15.73 10.25
C VAL A 141 8.81 -15.13 9.80
N VAL A 142 7.70 -15.78 10.14
CA VAL A 142 6.36 -15.25 9.89
C VAL A 142 5.96 -14.35 11.05
N ILE A 143 5.44 -13.16 10.72
CA ILE A 143 4.93 -12.19 11.69
C ILE A 143 3.43 -12.04 11.47
N TYR A 144 2.65 -12.38 12.48
CA TYR A 144 1.19 -12.31 12.50
C TYR A 144 0.75 -11.50 13.71
N MET A 145 0.83 -10.16 13.58
CA MET A 145 0.78 -9.20 14.67
C MET A 145 -0.25 -8.09 14.41
N PRO A 146 -0.84 -7.51 15.46
CA PRO A 146 -1.57 -6.26 15.32
C PRO A 146 -0.64 -5.10 15.00
N MET A 147 -1.20 -3.98 14.53
CA MET A 147 -0.49 -2.70 14.50
C MET A 147 -0.06 -2.35 15.92
N SER A 148 1.23 -2.22 16.13
CA SER A 148 1.84 -2.05 17.46
C SER A 148 3.30 -1.63 17.33
N VAL A 149 3.87 -1.11 18.40
CA VAL A 149 5.33 -0.92 18.50
C VAL A 149 6.03 -2.26 18.35
N GLU A 150 5.50 -3.30 18.99
CA GLU A 150 6.06 -4.66 18.97
C GLU A 150 6.05 -5.28 17.57
N GLY A 151 5.08 -4.96 16.72
CA GLY A 151 5.07 -5.37 15.31
C GLY A 151 6.23 -4.75 14.53
N VAL A 152 6.47 -3.46 14.71
CA VAL A 152 7.61 -2.75 14.11
C VAL A 152 8.93 -3.31 14.65
N VAL A 153 9.02 -3.54 15.95
CA VAL A 153 10.19 -4.15 16.60
C VAL A 153 10.50 -5.53 16.02
N ALA A 154 9.48 -6.36 15.81
CA ALA A 154 9.65 -7.70 15.23
C ALA A 154 10.27 -7.65 13.83
N MET A 155 9.78 -6.76 12.97
CA MET A 155 10.31 -6.58 11.61
C MET A 155 11.76 -6.06 11.62
N GLN A 156 12.04 -5.06 12.43
CA GLN A 156 13.39 -4.47 12.58
C GLN A 156 14.38 -5.47 13.20
N ALA A 157 13.96 -6.28 14.16
CA ALA A 157 14.80 -7.30 14.79
C ALA A 157 15.18 -8.41 13.82
N CYS A 158 14.25 -8.87 12.97
CA CYS A 158 14.56 -9.80 11.89
C CYS A 158 15.60 -9.21 10.94
N ALA A 159 15.42 -7.97 10.51
CA ALA A 159 16.37 -7.27 9.64
C ALA A 159 17.75 -7.17 10.31
N ARG A 160 17.80 -6.88 11.61
CA ARG A 160 19.06 -6.71 12.35
C ARG A 160 19.91 -7.98 12.38
N ILE A 161 19.32 -9.15 12.50
CA ILE A 161 20.03 -10.44 12.50
C ILE A 161 20.15 -11.08 11.11
N GLY A 162 19.68 -10.43 10.05
CA GLY A 162 19.70 -10.96 8.70
C GLY A 162 18.65 -12.05 8.43
N ALA A 163 17.66 -12.24 9.31
CA ALA A 163 16.51 -13.09 9.05
C ALA A 163 15.53 -12.38 8.11
N THR A 164 14.90 -13.14 7.23
CA THR A 164 13.92 -12.63 6.27
C THR A 164 12.53 -12.78 6.87
N HIS A 165 11.82 -11.67 7.07
CA HIS A 165 10.46 -11.74 7.60
C HIS A 165 9.40 -11.85 6.49
N SER A 166 8.29 -12.49 6.84
CA SER A 166 7.08 -12.51 6.05
C SER A 166 5.90 -12.14 6.94
N VAL A 167 5.40 -10.92 6.77
CA VAL A 167 4.28 -10.42 7.57
C VAL A 167 2.99 -10.88 6.93
N VAL A 168 2.12 -11.47 7.74
CA VAL A 168 0.77 -11.87 7.37
C VAL A 168 -0.21 -10.97 8.09
N PHE A 169 -1.15 -10.39 7.36
CA PHE A 169 -2.15 -9.50 7.93
C PHE A 169 -2.92 -10.19 9.07
N GLY A 170 -2.95 -9.54 10.25
CA GLY A 170 -3.57 -10.06 11.48
C GLY A 170 -5.08 -10.30 11.44
N GLY A 171 -5.65 -10.26 10.29
CA GLY A 171 -7.04 -10.57 10.03
C GLY A 171 -7.24 -11.75 9.07
N PHE A 172 -6.17 -12.34 8.55
CA PHE A 172 -6.28 -13.50 7.67
C PHE A 172 -6.67 -14.76 8.45
N SER A 173 -7.33 -15.70 7.75
CA SER A 173 -7.72 -16.98 8.31
C SER A 173 -6.54 -17.88 8.65
N ALA A 174 -6.77 -18.88 9.49
CA ALA A 174 -5.78 -19.91 9.81
C ALA A 174 -5.25 -20.61 8.56
N LYS A 175 -6.09 -20.90 7.58
CA LYS A 175 -5.68 -21.52 6.31
C LYS A 175 -4.74 -20.60 5.52
N SER A 176 -5.06 -19.32 5.37
CA SER A 176 -4.19 -18.34 4.70
C SER A 176 -2.84 -18.21 5.39
N LEU A 177 -2.83 -18.22 6.72
CA LEU A 177 -1.61 -18.17 7.51
C LEU A 177 -0.77 -19.43 7.31
N GLN A 178 -1.39 -20.61 7.40
CA GLN A 178 -0.71 -21.90 7.21
C GLN A 178 -0.07 -22.02 5.82
N GLU A 179 -0.77 -21.65 4.77
CA GLU A 179 -0.25 -21.68 3.39
C GLU A 179 1.02 -20.82 3.25
N ARG A 180 1.05 -19.66 3.89
CA ARG A 180 2.22 -18.77 3.87
C ARG A 180 3.39 -19.27 4.70
N ILE A 181 3.11 -19.83 5.88
CA ILE A 181 4.13 -20.48 6.72
C ILE A 181 4.83 -21.60 5.95
N VAL A 182 4.04 -22.44 5.27
CA VAL A 182 4.55 -23.57 4.49
C VAL A 182 5.36 -23.07 3.28
N ASP A 183 4.80 -22.18 2.49
CA ASP A 183 5.44 -21.71 1.25
C ASP A 183 6.77 -21.00 1.52
N VAL A 184 6.83 -20.18 2.55
CA VAL A 184 8.07 -19.45 2.90
C VAL A 184 9.08 -20.34 3.65
N GLY A 185 8.64 -21.47 4.18
CA GLY A 185 9.47 -22.37 4.99
C GLY A 185 9.91 -21.74 6.31
N ALA A 186 8.99 -21.09 7.01
CA ALA A 186 9.27 -20.38 8.25
C ALA A 186 9.72 -21.31 9.38
N VAL A 187 10.67 -20.84 10.20
CA VAL A 187 11.19 -21.55 11.37
C VAL A 187 10.57 -21.07 12.68
N ALA A 188 9.95 -19.91 12.67
CA ALA A 188 9.27 -19.33 13.84
C ALA A 188 8.08 -18.46 13.40
N VAL A 189 7.15 -18.28 14.31
CA VAL A 189 6.02 -17.33 14.19
C VAL A 189 6.10 -16.35 15.36
N ILE A 190 5.96 -15.06 15.05
CA ILE A 190 5.80 -14.00 16.04
C ILE A 190 4.35 -13.54 15.94
N THR A 191 3.62 -13.58 17.05
CA THR A 191 2.21 -13.22 17.11
C THR A 191 1.88 -12.48 18.41
N ALA A 192 0.61 -12.23 18.66
CA ALA A 192 0.08 -11.68 19.89
C ALA A 192 -1.01 -12.58 20.46
N ASP A 193 -1.31 -12.43 21.75
CA ASP A 193 -2.47 -13.09 22.37
C ASP A 193 -3.75 -12.71 21.65
N GLU A 194 -3.93 -11.41 21.38
CA GLU A 194 -5.08 -10.91 20.62
C GLU A 194 -4.75 -9.62 19.86
N GLN A 195 -5.66 -9.23 18.97
CA GLN A 195 -5.73 -7.95 18.30
C GLN A 195 -7.03 -7.24 18.68
N ALA A 196 -6.97 -5.96 19.01
CA ALA A 196 -8.15 -5.11 19.14
C ALA A 196 -8.30 -4.22 17.90
N ARG A 197 -9.48 -4.23 17.31
CA ARG A 197 -9.73 -3.45 16.09
C ARG A 197 -11.20 -3.08 15.99
N GLY A 198 -11.50 -1.79 16.07
CA GLY A 198 -12.87 -1.29 16.02
C GLY A 198 -13.74 -1.75 17.20
N GLY A 199 -13.17 -1.88 18.39
CA GLY A 199 -13.83 -2.40 19.58
C GLY A 199 -13.99 -3.92 19.59
N LYS A 200 -13.57 -4.62 18.55
CA LYS A 200 -13.61 -6.08 18.44
C LYS A 200 -12.25 -6.69 18.81
N HIS A 201 -12.28 -7.87 19.42
CA HIS A 201 -11.09 -8.62 19.80
C HIS A 201 -10.95 -9.88 18.95
N LEU A 202 -9.79 -10.06 18.33
CA LEU A 202 -9.48 -11.23 17.51
C LEU A 202 -8.35 -12.04 18.16
N PRO A 203 -8.56 -13.35 18.45
CA PRO A 203 -7.59 -14.18 19.16
C PRO A 203 -6.49 -14.67 18.22
N LEU A 204 -5.46 -13.88 18.00
CA LEU A 204 -4.39 -14.18 17.02
C LEU A 204 -3.64 -15.47 17.34
N LYS A 205 -3.26 -15.67 18.61
CA LYS A 205 -2.53 -16.89 19.03
C LYS A 205 -3.34 -18.17 18.78
N ALA A 206 -4.64 -18.13 19.04
CA ALA A 206 -5.54 -19.26 18.76
C ALA A 206 -5.59 -19.57 17.25
N ILE A 207 -5.60 -18.55 16.40
CA ILE A 207 -5.55 -18.69 14.94
C ILE A 207 -4.21 -19.28 14.48
N VAL A 208 -3.10 -18.87 15.10
CA VAL A 208 -1.79 -19.48 14.85
C VAL A 208 -1.80 -20.96 15.21
N ASP A 209 -2.34 -21.34 16.37
CA ASP A 209 -2.45 -22.75 16.78
C ASP A 209 -3.28 -23.57 15.80
N GLU A 210 -4.41 -23.02 15.35
CA GLU A 210 -5.24 -23.63 14.32
C GLU A 210 -4.48 -23.79 13.00
N ALA A 211 -3.74 -22.77 12.56
CA ALA A 211 -2.92 -22.82 11.36
C ALA A 211 -1.86 -23.93 11.42
N LEU A 212 -1.14 -24.02 12.53
CA LEU A 212 -0.13 -25.07 12.73
C LEU A 212 -0.73 -26.46 12.78
N ALA A 213 -1.95 -26.61 13.31
CA ALA A 213 -2.68 -27.88 13.38
C ALA A 213 -3.16 -28.37 11.99
N LEU A 214 -3.23 -27.49 10.98
CA LEU A 214 -3.55 -27.88 9.59
C LEU A 214 -2.45 -28.73 8.94
N GLY A 215 -1.23 -28.74 9.49
CA GLY A 215 -0.13 -29.60 9.05
C GLY A 215 0.91 -28.89 8.17
N ASP A 216 1.94 -29.61 7.83
CA ASP A 216 3.08 -29.20 6.99
C ASP A 216 3.90 -28.02 7.57
N CYS A 217 3.78 -27.76 8.88
CA CYS A 217 4.45 -26.68 9.59
C CYS A 217 5.57 -27.18 10.54
N GLU A 218 6.17 -28.34 10.28
CA GLU A 218 7.13 -29.01 11.15
C GLU A 218 8.44 -28.22 11.34
N LYS A 219 8.73 -27.28 10.44
CA LYS A 219 9.89 -26.38 10.57
C LYS A 219 9.72 -25.35 11.66
N ILE A 220 8.49 -25.04 12.07
CA ILE A 220 8.21 -24.10 13.16
C ILE A 220 8.66 -24.73 14.50
N LYS A 221 9.69 -24.16 15.11
CA LYS A 221 10.22 -24.58 16.40
C LYS A 221 9.69 -23.74 17.54
N ASN A 222 9.45 -22.47 17.30
CA ASN A 222 9.01 -21.53 18.32
C ASN A 222 7.88 -20.63 17.81
N VAL A 223 6.97 -20.29 18.73
CA VAL A 223 5.95 -19.23 18.58
C VAL A 223 6.19 -18.23 19.69
N VAL A 224 6.54 -17.00 19.34
CA VAL A 224 6.76 -15.89 20.27
C VAL A 224 5.51 -15.05 20.34
N VAL A 225 4.98 -14.85 21.54
CA VAL A 225 3.67 -14.22 21.75
C VAL A 225 3.82 -12.88 22.48
N TYR A 226 3.42 -11.80 21.84
CA TYR A 226 3.26 -10.50 22.48
C TYR A 226 2.00 -10.50 23.35
N GLN A 227 2.17 -10.17 24.63
CA GLN A 227 1.07 -10.05 25.58
C GLN A 227 0.43 -8.66 25.45
N ARG A 228 -0.55 -8.53 24.57
CA ARG A 228 -1.26 -7.26 24.37
C ARG A 228 -2.31 -7.00 25.43
N ARG A 229 -3.12 -8.01 25.75
CA ARG A 229 -4.22 -7.90 26.72
C ARG A 229 -3.91 -8.50 28.07
N GLY A 230 -3.20 -9.62 28.09
CA GLY A 230 -2.95 -10.40 29.28
C GLY A 230 -4.17 -11.20 29.70
N GLY A 231 -4.35 -12.33 29.10
CA GLY A 231 -5.39 -13.30 29.43
C GLY A 231 -4.82 -14.70 29.54
N ASN A 232 -5.66 -15.62 29.94
CA ASN A 232 -5.32 -17.02 29.97
C ASN A 232 -5.48 -17.59 28.55
N ILE A 233 -4.37 -17.80 27.85
CA ILE A 233 -4.34 -18.41 26.51
C ILE A 233 -3.57 -19.73 26.55
N ALA A 234 -3.86 -20.62 25.60
CA ALA A 234 -3.11 -21.86 25.46
C ALA A 234 -1.66 -21.55 25.05
N MET A 235 -0.72 -22.09 25.80
CA MET A 235 0.71 -22.02 25.53
C MET A 235 1.29 -23.44 25.54
N THR A 236 1.82 -23.88 24.40
CA THR A 236 2.44 -25.18 24.25
C THR A 236 3.85 -25.16 24.79
N ALA A 237 4.13 -25.95 25.83
CA ALA A 237 5.45 -26.06 26.43
C ALA A 237 6.50 -26.51 25.40
N GLY A 238 7.68 -25.89 25.46
CA GLY A 238 8.80 -26.19 24.55
C GLY A 238 8.69 -25.54 23.17
N ARG A 239 7.54 -24.95 22.81
CA ARG A 239 7.33 -24.24 21.54
C ARG A 239 7.03 -22.75 21.76
N ASP A 240 6.10 -22.46 22.66
CA ASP A 240 5.55 -21.11 22.85
C ASP A 240 6.28 -20.35 23.96
N LEU A 241 6.54 -19.08 23.71
CA LEU A 241 7.24 -18.18 24.64
C LEU A 241 6.53 -16.81 24.66
N TRP A 242 6.46 -16.21 25.84
CA TRP A 242 6.06 -14.82 25.94
C TRP A 242 7.19 -13.90 25.49
N MET A 243 6.88 -12.92 24.65
CA MET A 243 7.85 -11.95 24.14
C MET A 243 8.53 -11.17 25.28
N HIS A 244 7.78 -10.72 26.29
CA HIS A 244 8.31 -9.97 27.41
C HIS A 244 9.26 -10.80 28.28
N GLU A 245 9.03 -12.10 28.44
CA GLU A 245 9.94 -13.00 29.17
C GLU A 245 11.19 -13.26 28.33
N LEU A 246 11.07 -13.46 27.03
CA LEU A 246 12.21 -13.67 26.14
C LEU A 246 13.17 -12.48 26.15
N VAL A 247 12.65 -11.25 26.08
CA VAL A 247 13.49 -10.04 26.04
C VAL A 247 14.06 -9.65 27.39
N ALA A 248 13.41 -10.00 28.51
CA ALA A 248 13.86 -9.64 29.86
C ALA A 248 15.25 -10.16 30.19
N ALA A 249 15.66 -11.28 29.61
CA ALA A 249 16.97 -11.90 29.83
C ALA A 249 18.05 -11.42 28.85
N GLN A 250 17.71 -10.51 27.91
CA GLN A 250 18.58 -10.12 26.80
C GLN A 250 19.26 -8.77 27.03
N SER A 251 20.47 -8.64 26.48
CA SER A 251 21.16 -7.37 26.36
C SER A 251 20.40 -6.42 25.41
N ASP A 252 20.45 -5.12 25.72
CA ASP A 252 19.97 -4.05 24.85
C ASP A 252 21.01 -3.61 23.81
N VAL A 253 22.08 -4.37 23.66
CA VAL A 253 23.10 -4.21 22.62
C VAL A 253 23.13 -5.46 21.76
N CYS A 254 22.96 -5.27 20.46
CA CYS A 254 23.03 -6.31 19.45
C CYS A 254 23.73 -5.76 18.20
N GLU A 255 24.95 -6.22 17.95
CA GLU A 255 25.65 -5.87 16.73
C GLU A 255 24.86 -6.36 15.51
N PRO A 256 24.68 -5.52 14.47
CA PRO A 256 23.93 -5.93 13.29
C PRO A 256 24.68 -6.98 12.48
N GLU A 257 23.94 -7.88 11.86
CA GLU A 257 24.48 -8.77 10.82
C GLU A 257 24.65 -7.97 9.53
N TRP A 258 25.90 -7.78 9.10
CA TRP A 258 26.20 -7.10 7.85
C TRP A 258 25.91 -8.05 6.68
N VAL A 259 25.01 -7.64 5.80
CA VAL A 259 24.51 -8.46 4.69
C VAL A 259 24.74 -7.78 3.36
N SER A 260 24.80 -8.57 2.28
CA SER A 260 24.79 -8.02 0.91
C SER A 260 23.54 -7.14 0.70
N ALA A 261 23.68 -6.11 -0.09
CA ALA A 261 22.54 -5.30 -0.51
C ALA A 261 21.43 -6.14 -1.19
N GLU A 262 21.79 -7.27 -1.78
CA GLU A 262 20.84 -8.22 -2.39
C GLU A 262 20.28 -9.26 -1.42
N HIS A 263 20.72 -9.26 -0.17
CA HIS A 263 20.15 -10.17 0.83
C HIS A 263 18.65 -9.91 1.01
N PRO A 264 17.80 -10.95 0.97
CA PRO A 264 16.36 -10.79 1.13
C PRO A 264 15.99 -10.14 2.47
N LEU A 265 15.28 -9.02 2.41
CA LEU A 265 14.76 -8.34 3.60
C LEU A 265 13.44 -8.94 4.04
N PHE A 266 12.53 -9.07 3.09
CA PHE A 266 11.22 -9.66 3.35
C PHE A 266 10.62 -10.34 2.12
N ILE A 267 9.63 -11.18 2.40
CA ILE A 267 8.76 -11.82 1.42
C ILE A 267 7.33 -11.47 1.80
N LEU A 268 6.63 -10.78 0.90
CA LEU A 268 5.25 -10.36 1.13
C LEU A 268 4.33 -10.96 0.08
N TYR A 269 3.30 -11.66 0.53
CA TYR A 269 2.37 -12.36 -0.34
C TYR A 269 1.30 -11.41 -0.89
N THR A 270 1.11 -11.44 -2.20
CA THR A 270 0.01 -10.76 -2.90
C THR A 270 -0.96 -11.76 -3.47
N SER A 271 -2.23 -11.35 -3.62
CA SER A 271 -3.23 -12.14 -4.33
C SER A 271 -2.85 -12.25 -5.81
N GLY A 272 -2.69 -13.47 -6.30
CA GLY A 272 -2.51 -13.72 -7.73
C GLY A 272 -3.85 -13.79 -8.47
N SER A 273 -3.86 -13.41 -9.75
CA SER A 273 -5.01 -13.60 -10.65
C SER A 273 -5.35 -15.08 -10.86
N THR A 274 -4.41 -15.99 -10.59
CA THR A 274 -4.49 -17.44 -10.83
C THR A 274 -4.64 -18.29 -9.57
N GLY A 275 -5.03 -17.72 -8.44
CA GLY A 275 -5.40 -18.44 -7.22
C GLY A 275 -4.28 -18.60 -6.18
N LYS A 276 -3.09 -19.08 -6.52
CA LYS A 276 -2.00 -19.22 -5.54
C LYS A 276 -1.35 -17.86 -5.25
N PRO A 277 -1.24 -17.43 -3.97
CA PRO A 277 -0.52 -16.20 -3.61
C PRO A 277 0.92 -16.19 -4.14
N LYS A 278 1.43 -15.00 -4.47
CA LYS A 278 2.82 -14.78 -4.91
C LYS A 278 3.63 -14.21 -3.76
N GLY A 279 4.70 -14.86 -3.36
CA GLY A 279 5.65 -14.35 -2.38
C GLY A 279 6.61 -13.35 -3.04
N VAL A 280 6.29 -12.07 -2.98
CA VAL A 280 7.13 -11.00 -3.52
C VAL A 280 8.37 -10.84 -2.65
N GLN A 281 9.55 -11.09 -3.22
CA GLN A 281 10.84 -10.94 -2.52
C GLN A 281 11.47 -9.59 -2.80
N HIS A 282 11.79 -8.85 -1.73
CA HIS A 282 12.57 -7.62 -1.81
C HIS A 282 13.95 -7.76 -1.19
N SER A 283 14.94 -7.06 -1.78
CA SER A 283 16.30 -6.96 -1.26
C SER A 283 16.42 -5.91 -0.14
N SER A 284 17.58 -5.87 0.49
CA SER A 284 17.87 -4.95 1.59
C SER A 284 18.28 -3.55 1.10
N GLY A 285 19.33 -3.44 0.28
CA GLY A 285 19.92 -2.15 -0.07
C GLY A 285 19.08 -1.31 -1.01
N GLY A 286 18.71 -1.86 -2.16
CA GLY A 286 17.93 -1.15 -3.17
C GLY A 286 16.54 -0.76 -2.69
N TYR A 287 15.89 -1.63 -1.94
CA TYR A 287 14.60 -1.34 -1.33
C TYR A 287 14.69 -0.17 -0.33
N LEU A 288 15.65 -0.22 0.60
CA LEU A 288 15.81 0.83 1.60
C LEU A 288 16.14 2.19 0.96
N LEU A 289 17.00 2.20 -0.08
CA LEU A 289 17.32 3.41 -0.82
C LEU A 289 16.05 4.10 -1.32
N TRP A 290 15.17 3.33 -1.97
CA TRP A 290 13.96 3.90 -2.54
C TRP A 290 12.94 4.32 -1.48
N ALA A 291 12.82 3.57 -0.41
CA ALA A 291 12.00 3.96 0.74
C ALA A 291 12.45 5.33 1.30
N MET A 292 13.76 5.53 1.49
CA MET A 292 14.30 6.80 1.96
C MET A 292 14.08 7.94 0.96
N LEU A 293 14.38 7.72 -0.32
CA LEU A 293 14.24 8.74 -1.35
C LEU A 293 12.80 9.19 -1.54
N THR A 294 11.86 8.28 -1.51
CA THR A 294 10.43 8.63 -1.64
C THR A 294 9.89 9.36 -0.42
N MET A 295 10.41 9.08 0.78
CA MET A 295 10.13 9.92 1.96
C MET A 295 10.64 11.35 1.75
N LYS A 296 11.84 11.51 1.20
CA LYS A 296 12.45 12.83 0.97
C LYS A 296 11.81 13.59 -0.20
N TRP A 297 11.45 12.89 -1.26
CA TRP A 297 10.95 13.51 -2.50
C TRP A 297 9.43 13.65 -2.50
N THR A 298 8.70 12.55 -2.29
CA THR A 298 7.24 12.57 -2.34
C THR A 298 6.62 13.28 -1.14
N PHE A 299 7.10 12.96 0.05
CA PHE A 299 6.57 13.56 1.28
C PHE A 299 7.32 14.81 1.72
N ASP A 300 8.41 15.16 1.02
CA ASP A 300 9.21 16.33 1.37
C ASP A 300 9.48 16.43 2.87
N ILE A 301 9.83 15.28 3.48
CA ILE A 301 9.94 15.11 4.93
C ILE A 301 10.92 16.10 5.56
N LYS A 302 10.51 16.75 6.64
CA LYS A 302 11.32 17.71 7.40
C LYS A 302 11.52 17.20 8.84
N PRO A 303 12.56 17.66 9.54
CA PRO A 303 12.84 17.23 10.92
C PRO A 303 11.69 17.44 11.91
N SER A 304 10.85 18.46 11.68
CA SER A 304 9.70 18.79 12.54
C SER A 304 8.41 18.05 12.16
N ASP A 305 8.42 17.28 11.08
CA ASP A 305 7.21 16.58 10.64
C ASP A 305 6.80 15.47 11.60
N ILE A 306 5.49 15.31 11.72
CA ILE A 306 4.83 14.14 12.30
C ILE A 306 4.06 13.46 11.17
N PHE A 307 4.60 12.34 10.73
CA PHE A 307 4.11 11.58 9.59
C PHE A 307 3.11 10.52 10.03
N TRP A 308 1.96 10.46 9.40
CA TRP A 308 0.98 9.42 9.66
C TRP A 308 0.55 8.72 8.38
N CYS A 309 0.93 7.47 8.26
CA CYS A 309 0.42 6.51 7.29
C CYS A 309 -0.58 5.59 7.97
N THR A 310 -1.79 5.49 7.44
CA THR A 310 -2.88 4.70 8.05
C THR A 310 -2.89 3.23 7.63
N ALA A 311 -1.89 2.79 6.88
CA ALA A 311 -1.78 1.40 6.42
C ALA A 311 -1.45 0.42 7.56
N ASP A 312 -1.57 -0.85 7.26
CA ASP A 312 -1.18 -1.96 8.16
C ASP A 312 0.17 -2.55 7.72
N ILE A 313 0.98 -3.01 8.68
CA ILE A 313 2.25 -3.71 8.41
C ILE A 313 2.08 -5.00 7.61
N GLY A 314 0.89 -5.56 7.56
CA GLY A 314 0.53 -6.70 6.70
C GLY A 314 0.55 -6.40 5.20
N TRP A 315 0.74 -5.14 4.81
CA TRP A 315 0.79 -4.67 3.42
C TRP A 315 2.11 -3.96 3.13
N VAL A 316 2.46 -3.83 1.85
CA VAL A 316 3.72 -3.16 1.46
C VAL A 316 3.76 -1.69 1.90
N THR A 317 2.63 -1.02 1.94
CA THR A 317 2.57 0.38 2.42
C THR A 317 3.00 0.47 3.89
N GLY A 318 2.60 -0.47 4.73
CA GLY A 318 3.06 -0.57 6.11
C GLY A 318 4.53 -0.95 6.25
N HIS A 319 5.09 -1.70 5.31
CA HIS A 319 6.53 -1.95 5.26
C HIS A 319 7.30 -0.67 4.92
N THR A 320 7.01 -0.09 3.78
CA THR A 320 7.80 1.02 3.23
C THR A 320 7.58 2.33 3.97
N TYR A 321 6.33 2.65 4.33
CA TYR A 321 5.97 3.95 4.89
C TYR A 321 5.52 3.93 6.35
N ILE A 322 5.78 2.83 7.06
CA ILE A 322 5.69 2.76 8.53
C ILE A 322 7.01 2.20 9.08
N THR A 323 7.33 0.95 8.78
CA THR A 323 8.45 0.26 9.44
C THR A 323 9.82 0.74 8.98
N TYR A 324 10.01 1.06 7.69
CA TYR A 324 11.35 1.33 7.14
C TYR A 324 11.57 2.78 6.73
N GLY A 325 10.77 3.34 5.83
CA GLY A 325 10.99 4.67 5.28
C GLY A 325 11.06 5.78 6.33
N PRO A 326 10.03 5.96 7.16
CA PRO A 326 10.01 7.00 8.18
C PRO A 326 11.17 6.92 9.17
N LEU A 327 11.49 5.72 9.64
CA LEU A 327 12.58 5.51 10.60
C LEU A 327 13.95 5.74 9.94
N ALA A 328 14.14 5.30 8.70
CA ALA A 328 15.40 5.49 7.99
C ALA A 328 15.75 6.98 7.78
N VAL A 329 14.75 7.85 7.66
CA VAL A 329 14.96 9.31 7.53
C VAL A 329 14.91 10.04 8.89
N GLY A 330 14.78 9.34 9.99
CA GLY A 330 14.79 9.92 11.34
C GLY A 330 13.55 10.74 11.68
N SER A 331 12.40 10.45 11.08
CA SER A 331 11.14 11.15 11.33
C SER A 331 10.41 10.63 12.56
N THR A 332 9.44 11.39 13.05
CA THR A 332 8.43 10.95 13.99
C THR A 332 7.22 10.46 13.21
N GLU A 333 6.73 9.26 13.54
CA GLU A 333 5.55 8.69 12.90
C GLU A 333 4.46 8.32 13.90
N ILE A 334 3.22 8.27 13.43
CA ILE A 334 2.08 7.75 14.18
C ILE A 334 1.82 6.32 13.70
N VAL A 335 1.69 5.40 14.66
CA VAL A 335 1.26 4.02 14.44
C VAL A 335 -0.08 3.82 15.14
N PHE A 336 -1.10 3.44 14.39
CA PHE A 336 -2.46 3.31 14.88
C PHE A 336 -2.96 1.87 14.78
N GLU A 337 -3.47 1.34 15.90
CA GLU A 337 -4.01 -0.03 15.99
C GLU A 337 -5.41 -0.17 15.41
N GLY A 338 -6.21 0.89 15.49
CA GLY A 338 -7.64 0.85 15.22
C GLY A 338 -8.07 1.07 13.76
N ILE A 339 -9.31 1.50 13.61
CA ILE A 339 -9.94 1.78 12.33
C ILE A 339 -10.51 3.20 12.30
N PRO A 340 -10.77 3.79 11.11
CA PRO A 340 -11.20 5.19 11.00
C PRO A 340 -12.60 5.46 11.58
N THR A 341 -13.41 4.43 11.80
CA THR A 341 -14.81 4.55 12.21
C THR A 341 -15.10 4.20 13.66
N TYR A 342 -14.08 3.92 14.47
CA TYR A 342 -14.24 3.58 15.89
C TYR A 342 -13.49 4.57 16.80
N PRO A 343 -14.10 5.09 17.88
CA PRO A 343 -15.48 4.88 18.33
C PRO A 343 -16.54 5.54 17.44
N ASN A 344 -16.13 6.46 16.57
CA ASN A 344 -16.96 7.08 15.54
C ASN A 344 -16.09 7.49 14.34
N ALA A 345 -16.71 7.92 13.25
CA ALA A 345 -16.01 8.25 12.01
C ALA A 345 -15.26 9.60 12.05
N GLY A 346 -15.18 10.26 13.18
CA GLY A 346 -14.29 11.40 13.44
C GLY A 346 -12.90 10.99 13.95
N ARG A 347 -12.62 9.69 14.11
CA ARG A 347 -11.40 9.19 14.74
C ARG A 347 -10.11 9.71 14.09
N PHE A 348 -10.03 9.73 12.77
CA PHE A 348 -8.84 10.23 12.08
C PHE A 348 -8.62 11.72 12.34
N TRP A 349 -9.67 12.50 12.31
CA TRP A 349 -9.60 13.94 12.54
C TRP A 349 -9.22 14.28 13.98
N ASP A 350 -9.75 13.52 14.92
CA ASP A 350 -9.38 13.63 16.34
C ASP A 350 -7.88 13.31 16.55
N MET A 351 -7.37 12.28 15.93
CA MET A 351 -5.97 11.91 16.03
C MET A 351 -5.04 12.94 15.38
N ILE A 352 -5.40 13.50 14.23
CA ILE A 352 -4.64 14.58 13.58
C ILE A 352 -4.56 15.79 14.50
N GLN A 353 -5.69 16.21 15.07
CA GLN A 353 -5.76 17.31 16.02
C GLN A 353 -4.92 17.04 17.28
N LYS A 354 -5.08 15.86 17.87
CA LYS A 354 -4.42 15.44 19.12
C LYS A 354 -2.90 15.36 18.98
N HIS A 355 -2.42 14.71 17.93
CA HIS A 355 -1.01 14.45 17.70
C HIS A 355 -0.31 15.51 16.85
N LYS A 356 -1.05 16.47 16.32
CA LYS A 356 -0.52 17.50 15.41
C LYS A 356 0.19 16.91 14.19
N ALA A 357 -0.43 15.90 13.58
CA ALA A 357 0.08 15.31 12.36
C ALA A 357 0.27 16.38 11.27
N THR A 358 1.40 16.33 10.57
CA THR A 358 1.75 17.30 9.51
C THR A 358 1.62 16.72 8.13
N ILE A 359 1.77 15.39 8.00
CA ILE A 359 1.60 14.65 6.76
C ILE A 359 0.63 13.50 7.03
N PHE A 360 -0.41 13.41 6.19
CA PHE A 360 -1.44 12.39 6.32
C PHE A 360 -1.56 11.58 5.02
N TYR A 361 -1.32 10.28 5.11
CA TYR A 361 -1.23 9.35 3.98
C TYR A 361 -2.21 8.20 4.18
N THR A 362 -3.26 8.15 3.35
CA THR A 362 -4.36 7.19 3.51
C THR A 362 -4.92 6.72 2.17
N ALA A 363 -5.82 5.75 2.22
CA ALA A 363 -6.43 5.16 1.03
C ALA A 363 -7.71 5.90 0.60
N PRO A 364 -8.00 6.00 -0.72
CA PRO A 364 -9.24 6.57 -1.24
C PRO A 364 -10.50 5.91 -0.67
N THR A 365 -10.48 4.60 -0.45
CA THR A 365 -11.59 3.87 0.20
C THR A 365 -11.91 4.43 1.59
N ALA A 366 -10.89 4.72 2.41
CA ALA A 366 -11.09 5.35 3.71
C ALA A 366 -11.71 6.75 3.56
N ILE A 367 -11.21 7.55 2.62
CA ILE A 367 -11.72 8.89 2.35
C ILE A 367 -13.20 8.82 1.94
N ARG A 368 -13.57 7.96 1.00
CA ARG A 368 -14.97 7.81 0.55
C ARG A 368 -15.90 7.39 1.68
N SER A 369 -15.47 6.46 2.54
CA SER A 369 -16.27 6.06 3.70
C SER A 369 -16.47 7.22 4.70
N LEU A 370 -15.46 8.06 4.87
CA LEU A 370 -15.51 9.23 5.76
C LEU A 370 -16.32 10.39 5.17
N ILE A 371 -16.34 10.55 3.83
CA ILE A 371 -17.27 11.47 3.15
C ILE A 371 -18.71 11.05 3.44
N LYS A 372 -19.04 9.78 3.22
CA LYS A 372 -20.38 9.24 3.49
C LYS A 372 -20.80 9.43 4.95
N ALA A 373 -19.88 9.20 5.89
CA ALA A 373 -20.16 9.38 7.32
C ALA A 373 -20.39 10.86 7.67
N ALA A 374 -19.60 11.77 7.12
CA ALA A 374 -19.74 13.22 7.35
C ALA A 374 -21.04 13.79 6.78
N ASP A 375 -21.52 13.27 5.66
CA ASP A 375 -22.82 13.64 5.09
C ASP A 375 -23.98 13.18 6.00
N GLY A 376 -23.79 12.09 6.73
CA GLY A 376 -24.80 11.52 7.64
C GLY A 376 -24.82 12.16 9.05
N ASP A 377 -23.69 12.69 9.51
CA ASP A 377 -23.56 13.27 10.85
C ASP A 377 -22.61 14.49 10.84
N ALA A 378 -23.17 15.66 10.96
CA ALA A 378 -22.42 16.91 10.99
C ALA A 378 -21.44 17.04 12.18
N ASN A 379 -21.63 16.27 13.27
CA ASN A 379 -20.76 16.33 14.45
C ASN A 379 -19.39 15.72 14.22
N ILE A 380 -19.29 14.81 13.26
CA ILE A 380 -18.02 14.16 12.88
C ILE A 380 -17.43 14.71 11.58
N HIS A 381 -17.99 15.78 11.05
CA HIS A 381 -17.43 16.45 9.88
C HIS A 381 -16.04 17.02 10.20
N PRO A 382 -15.06 16.94 9.29
CA PRO A 382 -13.69 17.42 9.52
C PRO A 382 -13.58 18.88 10.02
N ASN A 383 -14.54 19.75 9.63
CA ASN A 383 -14.56 21.14 10.07
C ASN A 383 -14.81 21.33 11.58
N LYS A 384 -15.13 20.28 12.30
CA LYS A 384 -15.26 20.29 13.78
C LYS A 384 -13.94 20.08 14.50
N TYR A 385 -12.88 19.79 13.76
CA TYR A 385 -11.55 19.47 14.28
C TYR A 385 -10.51 20.49 13.80
N ASP A 386 -9.47 20.69 14.59
CA ASP A 386 -8.31 21.50 14.19
C ASP A 386 -7.32 20.66 13.36
N LEU A 387 -7.41 20.78 12.05
CA LEU A 387 -6.53 20.10 11.09
C LEU A 387 -5.41 21.02 10.58
N SER A 388 -5.20 22.18 11.20
CA SER A 388 -4.28 23.22 10.72
C SER A 388 -2.80 22.83 10.79
N SER A 389 -2.45 21.76 11.53
CA SER A 389 -1.10 21.21 11.55
C SER A 389 -0.70 20.56 10.22
N LEU A 390 -1.66 20.10 9.43
CA LEU A 390 -1.39 19.45 8.14
C LEU A 390 -0.74 20.41 7.14
N ARG A 391 0.32 19.93 6.49
CA ARG A 391 1.00 20.62 5.38
C ARG A 391 0.98 19.81 4.07
N LEU A 392 0.78 18.49 4.15
CA LEU A 392 0.79 17.60 2.99
C LEU A 392 -0.19 16.44 3.19
N LEU A 393 -0.91 16.10 2.13
CA LEU A 393 -1.81 14.95 2.06
C LEU A 393 -1.31 13.95 1.02
N GLY A 394 -1.56 12.68 1.23
CA GLY A 394 -1.26 11.63 0.27
C GLY A 394 -2.37 10.61 0.15
N SER A 395 -2.42 9.96 -1.01
CA SER A 395 -3.37 8.91 -1.35
C SER A 395 -2.64 7.67 -1.88
N VAL A 396 -3.08 6.49 -1.46
CA VAL A 396 -2.41 5.21 -1.75
C VAL A 396 -3.40 4.06 -1.90
N GLY A 397 -2.99 3.08 -2.70
CA GLY A 397 -3.61 1.75 -2.80
C GLY A 397 -4.54 1.56 -3.98
N GLU A 398 -5.17 2.62 -4.46
CA GLU A 398 -6.01 2.65 -5.65
C GLU A 398 -6.03 4.07 -6.24
N PRO A 399 -6.41 4.26 -7.50
CA PRO A 399 -6.62 5.60 -8.04
C PRO A 399 -7.72 6.33 -7.25
N ILE A 400 -7.47 7.59 -6.94
CA ILE A 400 -8.48 8.45 -6.31
C ILE A 400 -9.28 9.18 -7.39
N ASN A 401 -10.60 9.06 -7.35
CA ASN A 401 -11.44 9.80 -8.27
C ASN A 401 -11.42 11.31 -7.99
N PRO A 402 -11.59 12.17 -9.01
CA PRO A 402 -11.48 13.62 -8.84
C PRO A 402 -12.38 14.23 -7.77
N GLU A 403 -13.58 13.69 -7.57
CA GLU A 403 -14.51 14.18 -6.54
C GLU A 403 -13.99 13.92 -5.13
N ALA A 404 -13.52 12.71 -4.83
CA ALA A 404 -12.92 12.38 -3.53
C ALA A 404 -11.62 13.17 -3.32
N TRP A 405 -10.82 13.36 -4.37
CA TRP A 405 -9.62 14.19 -4.33
C TRP A 405 -9.95 15.63 -3.94
N MET A 406 -10.99 16.23 -4.57
CA MET A 406 -11.42 17.60 -4.27
C MET A 406 -11.96 17.74 -2.84
N TRP A 407 -12.72 16.76 -2.37
CA TRP A 407 -13.20 16.76 -0.98
C TRP A 407 -12.03 16.69 0.01
N TYR A 408 -11.07 15.81 -0.27
CA TYR A 408 -9.85 15.64 0.53
C TYR A 408 -9.03 16.92 0.58
N TYR A 409 -8.78 17.52 -0.58
CA TYR A 409 -8.07 18.79 -0.72
C TYR A 409 -8.74 19.94 0.05
N LYS A 410 -10.08 20.06 -0.09
CA LYS A 410 -10.83 21.15 0.56
C LYS A 410 -11.04 20.94 2.05
N ASN A 411 -11.60 19.80 2.44
CA ASN A 411 -12.07 19.60 3.80
C ASN A 411 -10.97 19.15 4.77
N ILE A 412 -9.96 18.45 4.29
CA ILE A 412 -8.83 17.99 5.11
C ILE A 412 -7.63 18.91 4.91
N GLY A 413 -7.29 19.22 3.69
CA GLY A 413 -6.14 20.06 3.33
C GLY A 413 -6.37 21.56 3.45
N GLY A 414 -7.61 22.00 3.65
CA GLY A 414 -7.94 23.43 3.77
C GLY A 414 -7.55 24.25 2.54
N GLU A 415 -7.56 23.64 1.35
CA GLU A 415 -7.16 24.21 0.05
C GLU A 415 -5.71 24.73 0.00
N LYS A 416 -4.87 24.34 0.95
CA LYS A 416 -3.46 24.75 1.06
C LYS A 416 -2.45 23.60 1.06
N CYS A 417 -2.89 22.38 1.43
CA CYS A 417 -2.03 21.20 1.42
C CYS A 417 -2.00 20.59 0.03
N PRO A 418 -0.83 20.41 -0.60
CA PRO A 418 -0.73 19.55 -1.78
C PRO A 418 -1.24 18.15 -1.50
N VAL A 419 -1.82 17.49 -2.52
CA VAL A 419 -2.24 16.09 -2.46
C VAL A 419 -1.35 15.29 -3.39
N VAL A 420 -0.54 14.39 -2.83
CA VAL A 420 0.28 13.47 -3.62
C VAL A 420 -0.50 12.17 -3.84
N ASP A 421 -0.95 11.97 -5.06
CA ASP A 421 -1.62 10.76 -5.52
C ASP A 421 -0.53 9.78 -5.99
N THR A 422 -0.27 8.73 -5.22
CA THR A 422 0.87 7.85 -5.43
C THR A 422 0.46 6.58 -6.15
N PHE A 423 1.06 6.31 -7.30
CA PHE A 423 0.99 5.02 -7.97
C PHE A 423 2.22 4.19 -7.66
N TRP A 424 2.00 2.99 -7.16
CA TRP A 424 3.02 1.96 -6.93
C TRP A 424 2.38 0.63 -6.52
N GLN A 425 3.20 -0.40 -6.36
CA GLN A 425 2.76 -1.76 -6.13
C GLN A 425 3.63 -2.42 -5.05
N THR A 426 3.19 -3.56 -4.53
CA THR A 426 4.05 -4.40 -3.68
C THR A 426 5.36 -4.73 -4.40
N GLU A 427 5.26 -5.04 -5.67
CA GLU A 427 6.38 -5.40 -6.55
C GLU A 427 7.36 -4.26 -6.81
N THR A 428 6.93 -3.02 -6.67
CA THR A 428 7.82 -1.87 -6.92
C THR A 428 8.57 -1.39 -5.69
N GLY A 429 8.15 -1.81 -4.51
CA GLY A 429 8.79 -1.50 -3.23
C GLY A 429 8.55 -0.08 -2.71
N GLY A 430 8.27 0.86 -3.59
CA GLY A 430 7.97 2.25 -3.27
C GLY A 430 7.33 2.97 -4.45
N HIS A 431 7.07 4.26 -4.30
CA HIS A 431 6.39 5.09 -5.30
C HIS A 431 7.07 5.03 -6.66
N MET A 432 6.26 4.99 -7.72
CA MET A 432 6.73 5.01 -9.10
C MET A 432 6.36 6.30 -9.81
N MET A 433 5.09 6.70 -9.70
CA MET A 433 4.55 7.92 -10.27
C MET A 433 3.75 8.66 -9.21
N THR A 434 4.04 9.91 -9.03
CA THR A 434 3.36 10.78 -8.08
C THR A 434 3.76 12.22 -8.33
N PRO A 435 2.93 13.22 -8.06
CA PRO A 435 3.40 14.60 -8.05
C PRO A 435 4.45 14.81 -6.96
N LEU A 436 5.44 15.64 -7.24
CA LEU A 436 6.33 16.18 -6.22
C LEU A 436 5.73 17.50 -5.70
N PRO A 437 5.46 17.60 -4.39
CA PRO A 437 4.57 18.65 -3.88
C PRO A 437 5.12 20.08 -4.03
N GLY A 438 6.44 20.23 -4.15
CA GLY A 438 7.09 21.51 -4.39
C GLY A 438 7.41 21.82 -5.86
N ALA A 439 7.07 20.91 -6.78
CA ALA A 439 7.46 21.02 -8.19
C ALA A 439 6.31 20.81 -9.17
N THR A 440 5.54 19.73 -8.99
CA THR A 440 4.56 19.28 -9.98
C THR A 440 3.21 19.94 -9.77
N PRO A 441 2.64 20.65 -10.75
CA PRO A 441 1.25 21.06 -10.70
C PRO A 441 0.32 19.85 -10.59
N LEU A 442 -0.61 19.90 -9.66
CA LEU A 442 -1.52 18.78 -9.34
C LEU A 442 -2.72 18.76 -10.28
N VAL A 443 -3.17 17.57 -10.65
CA VAL A 443 -4.41 17.33 -11.37
C VAL A 443 -5.22 16.27 -10.63
N PRO A 444 -6.45 16.56 -10.20
CA PRO A 444 -7.29 15.57 -9.52
C PRO A 444 -7.45 14.29 -10.35
N GLY A 445 -7.19 13.14 -9.72
CA GLY A 445 -7.28 11.83 -10.34
C GLY A 445 -6.06 11.40 -11.18
N SER A 446 -5.01 12.22 -11.25
CA SER A 446 -3.77 11.89 -11.95
C SER A 446 -2.60 11.66 -10.99
N CYS A 447 -1.88 10.56 -11.16
CA CYS A 447 -0.60 10.34 -10.49
C CYS A 447 0.57 11.11 -11.14
N THR A 448 0.29 11.90 -12.16
CA THR A 448 1.15 12.85 -12.87
C THR A 448 2.37 12.23 -13.56
N LEU A 449 3.55 12.36 -13.01
CA LEU A 449 4.80 12.02 -13.68
C LEU A 449 5.56 10.92 -12.94
N PRO A 450 6.36 10.12 -13.66
CA PRO A 450 7.31 9.21 -13.03
C PRO A 450 8.29 9.97 -12.14
N LEU A 451 8.66 9.37 -11.02
CA LEU A 451 9.76 9.89 -10.21
C LEU A 451 11.09 9.83 -10.96
N PRO A 452 12.04 10.72 -10.65
CA PRO A 452 13.36 10.68 -11.29
C PRO A 452 14.01 9.30 -11.19
N GLY A 453 14.51 8.78 -12.32
CA GLY A 453 15.08 7.43 -12.41
C GLY A 453 14.09 6.32 -12.76
N ILE A 454 12.80 6.60 -12.80
CA ILE A 454 11.76 5.64 -13.20
C ILE A 454 11.37 5.87 -14.67
N MET A 455 11.67 4.88 -15.51
CA MET A 455 11.46 4.95 -16.97
C MET A 455 10.12 4.31 -17.34
N ALA A 456 9.01 4.94 -16.91
CA ALA A 456 7.66 4.46 -17.21
C ALA A 456 7.22 4.84 -18.63
N ALA A 457 6.43 3.96 -19.27
CA ALA A 457 5.85 4.20 -20.57
C ALA A 457 4.45 3.56 -20.69
N VAL A 458 3.66 4.05 -21.63
CA VAL A 458 2.41 3.42 -22.06
C VAL A 458 2.63 2.82 -23.44
N VAL A 459 2.38 1.52 -23.57
CA VAL A 459 2.65 0.76 -24.79
C VAL A 459 1.40 0.04 -25.28
N ASP A 460 1.41 -0.35 -26.54
CA ASP A 460 0.40 -1.23 -27.12
C ASP A 460 0.68 -2.71 -26.77
N GLU A 461 -0.12 -3.63 -27.30
CA GLU A 461 0.01 -5.07 -27.06
C GLU A 461 1.30 -5.68 -27.62
N THR A 462 1.98 -4.97 -28.52
CA THR A 462 3.25 -5.40 -29.11
C THR A 462 4.47 -4.80 -28.41
N GLY A 463 4.25 -3.96 -27.38
CA GLY A 463 5.30 -3.27 -26.65
C GLY A 463 5.79 -1.97 -27.30
N GLN A 464 5.09 -1.46 -28.32
CA GLN A 464 5.41 -0.19 -28.96
C GLN A 464 4.85 0.99 -28.18
N ASP A 465 5.64 2.05 -28.04
CA ASP A 465 5.21 3.27 -27.34
C ASP A 465 4.01 3.91 -28.01
N LEU A 466 3.01 4.22 -27.21
CA LEU A 466 1.82 4.96 -27.65
C LEU A 466 2.04 6.47 -27.46
N PRO A 467 1.52 7.30 -28.39
CA PRO A 467 1.54 8.75 -28.22
C PRO A 467 0.62 9.18 -27.06
N ASN A 468 0.85 10.39 -26.55
CA ASN A 468 -0.03 11.00 -25.57
C ASN A 468 -1.47 11.06 -26.08
N GLY A 469 -2.43 10.84 -25.21
CA GLY A 469 -3.86 10.79 -25.52
C GLY A 469 -4.38 9.39 -25.89
N GLN A 470 -3.50 8.38 -25.99
CA GLN A 470 -3.92 7.00 -26.22
C GLN A 470 -3.67 6.15 -24.97
N GLY A 471 -4.70 5.36 -24.61
CA GLY A 471 -4.62 4.41 -23.50
C GLY A 471 -3.95 3.10 -23.92
N GLY A 472 -3.21 2.50 -23.02
CA GLY A 472 -2.51 1.25 -23.27
C GLY A 472 -2.03 0.59 -21.98
N ILE A 473 -0.99 -0.19 -22.10
CA ILE A 473 -0.39 -1.01 -21.04
C ILE A 473 0.75 -0.22 -20.38
N LEU A 474 0.72 -0.13 -19.05
CA LEU A 474 1.79 0.50 -18.29
C LEU A 474 2.98 -0.46 -18.15
N VAL A 475 4.15 0.03 -18.52
CA VAL A 475 5.42 -0.69 -18.38
C VAL A 475 6.50 0.20 -17.77
N VAL A 476 7.54 -0.43 -17.20
CA VAL A 476 8.77 0.26 -16.77
C VAL A 476 9.93 -0.35 -17.54
N LYS A 477 10.63 0.48 -18.30
CA LYS A 477 11.60 0.03 -19.32
C LYS A 477 12.98 -0.34 -18.75
N ARG A 478 13.33 0.16 -17.57
CA ARG A 478 14.60 -0.15 -16.92
C ARG A 478 14.40 -0.60 -15.48
N PRO A 479 15.21 -1.53 -14.99
CA PRO A 479 15.17 -1.93 -13.58
C PRO A 479 15.51 -0.75 -12.68
N TRP A 480 14.89 -0.70 -11.52
CA TRP A 480 15.16 0.30 -10.48
C TRP A 480 15.54 -0.42 -9.18
N PRO A 481 16.19 0.24 -8.22
CA PRO A 481 16.77 -0.45 -7.07
C PRO A 481 15.80 -1.22 -6.18
N SER A 482 14.56 -0.76 -6.03
CA SER A 482 13.53 -1.41 -5.21
C SER A 482 12.59 -2.34 -5.99
N MET A 483 12.94 -2.69 -7.23
CA MET A 483 12.18 -3.64 -8.02
C MET A 483 12.13 -5.01 -7.34
N ILE A 484 10.99 -5.69 -7.41
CA ILE A 484 10.87 -7.10 -7.03
C ILE A 484 12.06 -7.91 -7.56
N ARG A 485 12.67 -8.72 -6.71
CA ARG A 485 13.79 -9.57 -7.14
C ARG A 485 13.33 -10.86 -7.78
N THR A 486 12.34 -11.49 -7.19
CA THR A 486 11.69 -12.69 -7.72
C THR A 486 10.39 -12.97 -6.96
N ILE A 487 9.62 -13.94 -7.43
CA ILE A 487 8.62 -14.63 -6.63
C ILE A 487 9.35 -15.72 -5.86
N TRP A 488 9.21 -15.75 -4.54
CA TRP A 488 9.88 -16.72 -3.68
C TRP A 488 9.67 -18.15 -4.17
N GLY A 489 10.79 -18.83 -4.47
CA GLY A 489 10.80 -20.22 -4.92
C GLY A 489 10.28 -20.47 -6.35
N ASP A 490 10.00 -19.41 -7.15
CA ASP A 490 9.41 -19.56 -8.47
C ASP A 490 9.85 -18.48 -9.48
N ASP A 491 11.12 -18.54 -9.88
CA ASP A 491 11.71 -17.60 -10.85
C ASP A 491 11.01 -17.64 -12.22
N GLU A 492 10.50 -18.79 -12.63
CA GLU A 492 9.80 -18.91 -13.91
C GLU A 492 8.44 -18.20 -13.89
N ARG A 493 7.70 -18.32 -12.80
CA ARG A 493 6.48 -17.56 -12.59
C ARG A 493 6.75 -16.05 -12.52
N PHE A 494 7.85 -15.65 -11.90
CA PHE A 494 8.30 -14.26 -11.87
C PHE A 494 8.53 -13.70 -13.27
N LYS A 495 9.34 -14.40 -14.10
CA LYS A 495 9.60 -13.98 -15.48
C LYS A 495 8.33 -13.88 -16.30
N LYS A 496 7.49 -14.91 -16.25
CA LYS A 496 6.23 -14.97 -16.99
C LYS A 496 5.24 -13.89 -16.56
N SER A 497 5.18 -13.56 -15.27
CA SER A 497 4.21 -12.58 -14.74
C SER A 497 4.62 -11.13 -14.97
N TYR A 498 5.91 -10.82 -14.90
CA TYR A 498 6.41 -9.45 -14.87
C TYR A 498 7.32 -9.08 -16.04
N PHE A 499 7.87 -10.05 -16.74
CA PHE A 499 8.77 -9.86 -17.87
C PHE A 499 8.41 -10.79 -19.03
N PRO A 500 7.18 -10.71 -19.55
CA PRO A 500 6.72 -11.60 -20.59
C PRO A 500 7.52 -11.44 -21.88
N GLU A 501 7.70 -12.56 -22.61
CA GLU A 501 8.49 -12.60 -23.84
C GLU A 501 7.92 -11.69 -24.93
N GLU A 502 6.62 -11.45 -24.95
CA GLU A 502 5.92 -10.54 -25.87
C GLU A 502 6.46 -9.11 -25.79
N PHE A 503 7.00 -8.71 -24.63
CA PHE A 503 7.67 -7.43 -24.41
C PHE A 503 9.19 -7.53 -24.37
N GLY A 504 9.76 -8.61 -24.95
CA GLY A 504 11.21 -8.83 -25.04
C GLY A 504 11.86 -9.32 -23.76
N GLY A 505 11.09 -9.75 -22.75
CA GLY A 505 11.58 -10.39 -21.53
C GLY A 505 12.41 -9.51 -20.58
N LYS A 506 12.50 -8.19 -20.85
CA LYS A 506 13.32 -7.25 -20.05
C LYS A 506 12.57 -6.03 -19.57
N VAL A 507 11.34 -5.83 -20.03
CA VAL A 507 10.48 -4.69 -19.68
C VAL A 507 9.50 -5.14 -18.60
N TYR A 508 9.48 -4.41 -17.48
CA TYR A 508 8.57 -4.73 -16.37
C TYR A 508 7.13 -4.39 -16.73
N LEU A 509 6.27 -5.39 -16.65
CA LEU A 509 4.83 -5.28 -16.85
C LEU A 509 4.13 -5.00 -15.52
N ALA A 510 3.57 -3.80 -15.37
CA ALA A 510 2.87 -3.43 -14.14
C ALA A 510 1.52 -4.17 -13.96
N GLY A 511 0.92 -4.65 -15.04
CA GLY A 511 -0.40 -5.26 -15.01
C GLY A 511 -1.53 -4.26 -14.88
N ASP A 512 -1.22 -2.97 -15.06
CA ASP A 512 -2.17 -1.86 -15.04
C ASP A 512 -2.25 -1.21 -16.43
N GLY A 513 -3.44 -0.72 -16.77
CA GLY A 513 -3.64 0.17 -17.90
C GLY A 513 -3.38 1.61 -17.50
N ALA A 514 -2.92 2.41 -18.44
CA ALA A 514 -2.69 3.84 -18.22
C ALA A 514 -2.92 4.63 -19.52
N ILE A 515 -3.17 5.92 -19.34
CA ILE A 515 -3.20 6.91 -20.42
C ILE A 515 -2.33 8.10 -20.03
N ARG A 516 -1.59 8.65 -20.98
CA ARG A 516 -0.90 9.94 -20.78
C ARG A 516 -1.76 11.05 -21.37
N ASN A 517 -2.01 12.08 -20.58
CA ASN A 517 -2.77 13.24 -21.07
C ASN A 517 -2.10 13.85 -22.31
N LYS A 518 -2.90 14.25 -23.28
CA LYS A 518 -2.42 14.74 -24.59
C LYS A 518 -1.52 15.96 -24.46
N ASP A 519 -1.87 16.88 -23.57
CA ASP A 519 -1.21 18.19 -23.46
C ASP A 519 -0.09 18.20 -22.41
N THR A 520 -0.32 17.55 -21.25
CA THR A 520 0.62 17.56 -20.12
C THR A 520 1.55 16.34 -20.07
N GLY A 521 1.20 15.25 -20.74
CA GLY A 521 1.89 13.97 -20.60
C GLY A 521 1.67 13.28 -19.24
N TYR A 522 0.77 13.79 -18.42
CA TYR A 522 0.49 13.23 -17.08
C TYR A 522 -0.21 11.88 -17.18
N PHE A 523 0.24 10.95 -16.36
CA PHE A 523 -0.30 9.59 -16.28
C PHE A 523 -1.57 9.55 -15.44
N THR A 524 -2.57 8.87 -15.97
CA THR A 524 -3.77 8.43 -15.24
C THR A 524 -3.86 6.93 -15.36
N ILE A 525 -4.00 6.24 -14.23
CA ILE A 525 -4.19 4.79 -14.20
C ILE A 525 -5.65 4.49 -14.50
N THR A 526 -5.87 3.63 -15.49
CA THR A 526 -7.23 3.29 -15.97
C THR A 526 -7.79 2.01 -15.36
N GLY A 527 -6.99 1.31 -14.55
CA GLY A 527 -7.35 0.08 -13.85
C GLY A 527 -6.43 -1.08 -14.21
N ARG A 528 -6.75 -2.28 -13.73
CA ARG A 528 -6.00 -3.49 -14.06
C ARG A 528 -6.22 -3.86 -15.54
N ILE A 529 -5.21 -4.41 -16.20
CA ILE A 529 -5.32 -4.87 -17.60
C ILE A 529 -6.41 -5.95 -17.73
N ASP A 530 -6.51 -6.82 -16.73
CA ASP A 530 -7.54 -7.85 -16.61
C ASP A 530 -8.94 -7.30 -16.24
N ASP A 531 -9.04 -6.01 -15.91
CA ASP A 531 -10.29 -5.27 -15.63
C ASP A 531 -10.69 -4.34 -16.80
N VAL A 532 -10.05 -4.43 -17.94
CA VAL A 532 -10.45 -3.72 -19.16
C VAL A 532 -11.65 -4.42 -19.79
N LEU A 533 -12.67 -3.66 -20.08
CA LEU A 533 -13.89 -4.11 -20.75
C LEU A 533 -13.74 -4.01 -22.28
N ASN A 534 -14.25 -5.00 -22.99
CA ASN A 534 -14.35 -4.98 -24.45
C ASN A 534 -15.81 -4.99 -24.89
N VAL A 535 -16.40 -3.80 -24.94
CA VAL A 535 -17.81 -3.63 -25.31
C VAL A 535 -17.91 -3.24 -26.79
N SER A 536 -18.52 -4.09 -27.60
CA SER A 536 -18.67 -3.86 -29.05
C SER A 536 -17.36 -3.53 -29.76
N GLY A 537 -16.25 -4.18 -29.36
CA GLY A 537 -14.93 -3.93 -29.94
C GLY A 537 -14.21 -2.69 -29.41
N HIS A 538 -14.80 -1.96 -28.46
CA HIS A 538 -14.16 -0.81 -27.82
C HIS A 538 -13.62 -1.20 -26.45
N ARG A 539 -12.34 -0.90 -26.23
CA ARG A 539 -11.68 -1.10 -24.93
C ARG A 539 -11.99 0.08 -24.01
N MET A 540 -12.54 -0.22 -22.84
CA MET A 540 -12.85 0.78 -21.81
C MET A 540 -12.31 0.32 -20.46
N GLY A 541 -11.71 1.23 -19.70
CA GLY A 541 -11.33 0.99 -18.34
C GLY A 541 -12.54 0.98 -17.40
N THR A 542 -12.60 0.00 -16.50
CA THR A 542 -13.66 -0.02 -15.46
C THR A 542 -13.65 1.24 -14.61
N MET A 543 -12.45 1.79 -14.34
CA MET A 543 -12.25 2.98 -13.51
C MET A 543 -12.91 4.23 -14.07
N GLU A 544 -12.96 4.39 -15.38
CA GLU A 544 -13.63 5.54 -16.03
C GLU A 544 -15.13 5.54 -15.74
N ILE A 545 -15.75 4.37 -15.83
CA ILE A 545 -17.18 4.20 -15.54
C ILE A 545 -17.46 4.33 -14.05
N GLU A 546 -16.60 3.77 -13.19
CA GLU A 546 -16.69 3.90 -11.74
C GLU A 546 -16.59 5.37 -11.31
N SER A 547 -15.66 6.13 -11.88
CA SER A 547 -15.51 7.57 -11.63
C SER A 547 -16.75 8.36 -12.03
N ALA A 548 -17.32 8.06 -13.20
CA ALA A 548 -18.57 8.70 -13.63
C ALA A 548 -19.73 8.39 -12.67
N LEU A 549 -19.85 7.15 -12.19
CA LEU A 549 -20.88 6.78 -11.22
C LEU A 549 -20.68 7.52 -9.88
N VAL A 550 -19.46 7.57 -9.37
CA VAL A 550 -19.15 8.24 -8.09
C VAL A 550 -19.32 9.77 -8.17
N ALA A 551 -19.17 10.35 -9.37
CA ALA A 551 -19.46 11.76 -9.59
C ALA A 551 -20.97 12.11 -9.44
N ASN A 552 -21.86 11.12 -9.49
CA ASN A 552 -23.27 11.35 -9.19
C ASN A 552 -23.47 11.57 -7.68
N PRO A 553 -24.19 12.64 -7.27
CA PRO A 553 -24.35 13.00 -5.85
C PRO A 553 -24.95 11.89 -4.96
N MET A 554 -25.70 10.95 -5.54
CA MET A 554 -26.31 9.84 -4.80
C MET A 554 -25.32 8.71 -4.49
N VAL A 555 -24.20 8.60 -5.23
CA VAL A 555 -23.31 7.45 -5.19
C VAL A 555 -22.16 7.66 -4.19
N ALA A 556 -21.99 6.73 -3.26
CA ALA A 556 -20.85 6.71 -2.34
C ALA A 556 -19.67 5.91 -2.92
N GLU A 557 -19.95 4.74 -3.50
CA GLU A 557 -18.95 3.86 -4.10
C GLU A 557 -19.53 3.13 -5.31
N ALA A 558 -18.66 2.78 -6.23
CA ALA A 558 -19.02 1.95 -7.39
C ALA A 558 -17.86 1.01 -7.74
N ALA A 559 -18.22 -0.18 -8.23
CA ALA A 559 -17.28 -1.11 -8.86
C ALA A 559 -17.93 -1.67 -10.13
N VAL A 560 -17.15 -1.77 -11.18
CA VAL A 560 -17.61 -2.19 -12.50
C VAL A 560 -16.86 -3.43 -12.95
N VAL A 561 -17.60 -4.37 -13.53
CA VAL A 561 -17.04 -5.59 -14.11
C VAL A 561 -17.69 -5.90 -15.45
N GLY A 562 -16.98 -6.64 -16.29
CA GLY A 562 -17.53 -7.20 -17.53
C GLY A 562 -18.34 -8.47 -17.25
N LYS A 563 -19.43 -8.61 -18.00
CA LYS A 563 -20.27 -9.80 -18.06
C LYS A 563 -20.36 -10.24 -19.53
N PRO A 564 -20.16 -11.52 -19.86
CA PRO A 564 -20.35 -12.00 -21.21
C PRO A 564 -21.73 -11.62 -21.77
N ASP A 565 -21.77 -11.19 -23.02
CA ASP A 565 -22.97 -10.72 -23.70
C ASP A 565 -22.95 -11.12 -25.17
N ASP A 566 -23.99 -11.80 -25.61
CA ASP A 566 -24.07 -12.35 -26.97
C ASP A 566 -24.10 -11.29 -28.08
N THR A 567 -24.50 -10.04 -27.75
CA THR A 567 -24.61 -8.96 -28.71
C THR A 567 -23.38 -8.07 -28.75
N THR A 568 -22.79 -7.77 -27.59
CA THR A 568 -21.70 -6.80 -27.45
C THR A 568 -20.35 -7.44 -27.12
N GLY A 569 -20.29 -8.78 -27.03
CA GLY A 569 -19.14 -9.53 -26.53
C GLY A 569 -19.05 -9.47 -25.00
N GLU A 570 -18.96 -8.27 -24.49
CA GLU A 570 -19.13 -7.97 -23.05
C GLU A 570 -20.15 -6.88 -22.84
N SER A 571 -20.87 -6.94 -21.72
CA SER A 571 -21.72 -5.88 -21.20
C SER A 571 -21.23 -5.42 -19.84
N ILE A 572 -21.56 -4.20 -19.50
CA ILE A 572 -21.13 -3.54 -18.27
C ILE A 572 -22.11 -3.86 -17.15
N CYS A 573 -21.61 -4.44 -16.07
CA CYS A 573 -22.33 -4.64 -14.81
C CYS A 573 -21.70 -3.77 -13.74
N ALA A 574 -22.47 -2.87 -13.12
CA ALA A 574 -22.02 -1.98 -12.07
C ALA A 574 -22.62 -2.39 -10.72
N PHE A 575 -21.80 -2.38 -9.69
CA PHE A 575 -22.21 -2.55 -8.30
C PHE A 575 -22.06 -1.22 -7.60
N VAL A 576 -23.15 -0.72 -7.01
CA VAL A 576 -23.22 0.65 -6.49
C VAL A 576 -23.65 0.67 -5.04
N VAL A 577 -22.96 1.46 -4.25
CA VAL A 577 -23.32 1.82 -2.87
C VAL A 577 -23.80 3.27 -2.87
N LEU A 578 -25.01 3.51 -2.43
CA LEU A 578 -25.54 4.87 -2.30
C LEU A 578 -25.12 5.52 -0.97
N LYS A 579 -25.11 6.83 -0.92
CA LYS A 579 -24.91 7.62 0.30
C LYS A 579 -26.06 7.47 1.31
N ARG A 580 -27.16 6.90 0.90
CA ARG A 580 -28.33 6.53 1.70
C ARG A 580 -28.52 5.01 1.77
N SER A 581 -29.53 4.56 2.50
CA SER A 581 -29.88 3.15 2.57
C SER A 581 -30.13 2.53 1.19
N ARG A 582 -29.78 1.25 1.07
CA ARG A 582 -29.93 0.48 -0.17
C ARG A 582 -31.39 0.52 -0.68
N PRO A 583 -31.63 0.89 -1.93
CA PRO A 583 -32.97 0.87 -2.53
C PRO A 583 -33.41 -0.57 -2.83
N THR A 584 -34.70 -0.81 -2.85
CA THR A 584 -35.29 -2.11 -3.20
C THR A 584 -36.49 -1.95 -4.13
N GLY A 585 -36.87 -3.01 -4.84
CA GLY A 585 -38.07 -3.02 -5.67
C GLY A 585 -38.05 -1.99 -6.80
N ASP A 586 -39.16 -1.28 -6.97
CA ASP A 586 -39.30 -0.31 -8.09
C ASP A 586 -38.43 0.94 -7.91
N GLU A 587 -38.14 1.33 -6.67
CA GLU A 587 -37.19 2.40 -6.37
C GLU A 587 -35.78 2.06 -6.89
N ALA A 588 -35.32 0.83 -6.68
CA ALA A 588 -34.03 0.37 -7.17
C ALA A 588 -33.95 0.42 -8.70
N LYS A 589 -35.02 0.03 -9.39
CA LYS A 589 -35.12 0.08 -10.87
C LYS A 589 -35.06 1.50 -11.38
N GLN A 590 -35.75 2.43 -10.71
CA GLN A 590 -35.76 3.85 -11.08
C GLN A 590 -34.37 4.46 -10.93
N ILE A 591 -33.71 4.25 -9.80
CA ILE A 591 -32.37 4.78 -9.54
C ILE A 591 -31.35 4.13 -10.49
N ALA A 592 -31.46 2.83 -10.75
CA ALA A 592 -30.59 2.17 -11.72
C ALA A 592 -30.72 2.79 -13.13
N THR A 593 -31.95 3.10 -13.56
CA THR A 593 -32.19 3.77 -14.84
C THR A 593 -31.58 5.17 -14.86
N GLU A 594 -31.73 5.93 -13.79
CA GLU A 594 -31.15 7.26 -13.65
C GLU A 594 -29.62 7.22 -13.73
N LEU A 595 -28.98 6.33 -12.99
CA LEU A 595 -27.52 6.17 -12.99
C LEU A 595 -26.98 5.66 -14.34
N ARG A 596 -27.70 4.76 -15.00
CA ARG A 596 -27.36 4.30 -16.35
C ARG A 596 -27.36 5.47 -17.35
N ASN A 597 -28.38 6.31 -17.30
CA ASN A 597 -28.49 7.49 -18.15
C ASN A 597 -27.43 8.54 -17.80
N TRP A 598 -27.11 8.68 -16.52
CA TRP A 598 -26.03 9.53 -16.05
C TRP A 598 -24.69 9.14 -16.69
N VAL A 599 -24.30 7.86 -16.62
CA VAL A 599 -23.06 7.37 -17.24
C VAL A 599 -23.06 7.60 -18.76
N ALA A 600 -24.19 7.34 -19.42
CA ALA A 600 -24.31 7.58 -20.84
C ALA A 600 -24.15 9.06 -21.22
N LYS A 601 -24.58 9.98 -20.35
CA LYS A 601 -24.39 11.42 -20.52
C LYS A 601 -22.93 11.83 -20.29
N GLU A 602 -22.30 11.30 -19.25
CA GLU A 602 -20.93 11.69 -18.85
C GLU A 602 -19.85 11.14 -19.80
N ILE A 603 -19.96 9.88 -20.23
CA ILE A 603 -18.94 9.20 -21.05
C ILE A 603 -19.43 8.96 -22.48
N GLY A 604 -20.69 8.53 -22.62
CA GLY A 604 -21.29 8.15 -23.90
C GLY A 604 -22.11 6.88 -23.79
N PRO A 605 -22.98 6.63 -24.80
CA PRO A 605 -23.90 5.47 -24.79
C PRO A 605 -23.20 4.12 -24.69
N ILE A 606 -21.96 4.00 -25.18
CA ILE A 606 -21.19 2.76 -25.17
C ILE A 606 -20.78 2.35 -23.76
N ALA A 607 -20.60 3.32 -22.86
CA ALA A 607 -20.25 3.10 -21.46
C ALA A 607 -21.45 2.85 -20.54
N LYS A 608 -22.67 2.92 -21.09
CA LYS A 608 -23.91 2.76 -20.34
C LYS A 608 -23.98 1.36 -19.73
N PRO A 609 -24.03 1.21 -18.38
CA PRO A 609 -24.17 -0.09 -17.75
C PRO A 609 -25.45 -0.79 -18.22
N LYS A 610 -25.35 -2.06 -18.57
CA LYS A 610 -26.52 -2.88 -18.89
C LYS A 610 -27.28 -3.24 -17.62
N GLU A 611 -26.54 -3.43 -16.52
CA GLU A 611 -27.07 -3.83 -15.23
C GLU A 611 -26.42 -3.02 -14.11
N ILE A 612 -27.24 -2.59 -13.13
CA ILE A 612 -26.76 -1.99 -11.86
C ILE A 612 -27.34 -2.77 -10.70
N ARG A 613 -26.48 -3.18 -9.78
CA ARG A 613 -26.86 -3.84 -8.50
C ARG A 613 -26.47 -2.97 -7.33
N PHE A 614 -27.32 -2.92 -6.33
CA PHE A 614 -27.11 -2.12 -5.13
C PHE A 614 -26.72 -2.98 -3.93
N GLY A 615 -25.72 -2.54 -3.18
CA GLY A 615 -25.31 -3.12 -1.92
C GLY A 615 -25.15 -2.06 -0.84
N ASP A 616 -25.13 -2.48 0.43
CA ASP A 616 -24.77 -1.60 1.54
C ASP A 616 -23.25 -1.37 1.60
N ASN A 617 -22.49 -2.27 1.00
CA ASN A 617 -21.04 -2.19 0.81
C ASN A 617 -20.63 -2.96 -0.45
N LEU A 618 -19.35 -2.86 -0.82
CA LEU A 618 -18.73 -3.70 -1.85
C LEU A 618 -17.88 -4.80 -1.19
N PRO A 619 -17.69 -5.96 -1.85
CA PRO A 619 -16.78 -6.97 -1.34
C PRO A 619 -15.34 -6.45 -1.41
N LYS A 620 -14.75 -6.28 -0.25
CA LYS A 620 -13.41 -5.74 -0.08
C LYS A 620 -12.53 -6.71 0.68
N THR A 621 -11.25 -6.66 0.39
CA THR A 621 -10.25 -7.22 1.28
C THR A 621 -10.21 -6.39 2.57
N ARG A 622 -9.62 -6.94 3.61
CA ARG A 622 -9.42 -6.23 4.88
C ARG A 622 -8.49 -5.00 4.77
N SER A 623 -7.78 -4.86 3.65
CA SER A 623 -7.04 -3.64 3.28
C SER A 623 -7.90 -2.58 2.57
N GLY A 624 -9.19 -2.86 2.37
CA GLY A 624 -10.11 -1.96 1.68
C GLY A 624 -10.13 -2.11 0.15
N LYS A 625 -9.35 -3.02 -0.44
CA LYS A 625 -9.31 -3.24 -1.89
C LYS A 625 -10.53 -4.03 -2.36
N ILE A 626 -11.22 -3.50 -3.37
CA ILE A 626 -12.39 -4.15 -3.97
C ILE A 626 -11.99 -5.48 -4.65
N MET A 627 -12.72 -6.53 -4.33
CA MET A 627 -12.49 -7.88 -4.87
C MET A 627 -13.30 -8.10 -6.15
N ARG A 628 -12.90 -7.44 -7.26
CA ARG A 628 -13.60 -7.50 -8.55
C ARG A 628 -13.78 -8.91 -9.09
N ARG A 629 -12.86 -9.83 -8.78
CA ARG A 629 -13.00 -11.24 -9.15
C ARG A 629 -14.30 -11.86 -8.62
N LEU A 630 -14.70 -11.52 -7.39
CA LEU A 630 -15.95 -12.00 -6.80
C LEU A 630 -17.16 -11.33 -7.45
N LEU A 631 -17.06 -10.04 -7.77
CA LEU A 631 -18.11 -9.31 -8.49
C LEU A 631 -18.34 -9.87 -9.89
N ARG A 632 -17.28 -10.32 -10.60
CA ARG A 632 -17.43 -11.00 -11.91
C ARG A 632 -18.20 -12.30 -11.79
N VAL A 633 -17.93 -13.11 -10.77
CA VAL A 633 -18.66 -14.36 -10.52
C VAL A 633 -20.12 -14.07 -10.23
N LEU A 634 -20.41 -13.07 -9.38
CA LEU A 634 -21.76 -12.62 -9.09
C LEU A 634 -22.48 -12.09 -10.33
N ALA A 635 -21.82 -11.31 -11.16
CA ALA A 635 -22.37 -10.75 -12.39
C ALA A 635 -22.80 -11.86 -13.37
N LYS A 636 -22.03 -12.95 -13.44
CA LYS A 636 -22.33 -14.11 -14.28
C LYS A 636 -23.41 -15.03 -13.69
N GLY A 637 -23.76 -14.86 -12.41
CA GLY A 637 -24.67 -15.76 -11.70
C GLY A 637 -24.08 -17.12 -11.33
N GLU A 638 -22.74 -17.23 -11.31
CA GLU A 638 -22.01 -18.44 -10.96
C GLU A 638 -21.86 -18.58 -9.44
N GLU A 639 -21.60 -19.81 -8.97
CA GLU A 639 -21.28 -20.05 -7.57
C GLU A 639 -19.84 -19.60 -7.25
N ILE A 640 -19.67 -19.02 -6.08
CA ILE A 640 -18.34 -18.60 -5.60
C ILE A 640 -17.61 -19.80 -5.05
N THR A 641 -16.69 -20.36 -5.84
CA THR A 641 -15.80 -21.45 -5.45
C THR A 641 -14.38 -20.96 -5.07
N GLN A 642 -14.13 -19.66 -5.22
CA GLN A 642 -12.83 -19.05 -5.00
C GLN A 642 -12.57 -18.78 -3.52
N ASP A 643 -11.31 -18.66 -3.16
CA ASP A 643 -10.89 -18.30 -1.81
C ASP A 643 -11.42 -16.90 -1.42
N ILE A 644 -12.24 -16.86 -0.37
CA ILE A 644 -12.81 -15.66 0.24
C ILE A 644 -12.16 -15.31 1.58
N SER A 645 -11.09 -15.99 1.96
CA SER A 645 -10.43 -15.83 3.27
C SER A 645 -9.95 -14.41 3.58
N THR A 646 -9.69 -13.62 2.54
CA THR A 646 -9.27 -12.22 2.65
C THR A 646 -10.44 -11.23 2.69
N LEU A 647 -11.67 -11.71 2.53
CA LEU A 647 -12.86 -10.86 2.50
C LEU A 647 -13.21 -10.35 3.90
N GLU A 648 -13.47 -9.06 4.00
CA GLU A 648 -13.78 -8.39 5.27
C GLU A 648 -15.15 -8.82 5.82
N ASN A 649 -16.16 -8.88 4.95
CA ASN A 649 -17.53 -9.23 5.32
C ASN A 649 -18.18 -10.16 4.27
N PRO A 650 -18.20 -11.48 4.51
CA PRO A 650 -18.80 -12.45 3.59
C PRO A 650 -20.31 -12.25 3.34
N ALA A 651 -21.05 -11.68 4.31
CA ALA A 651 -22.49 -11.48 4.17
C ALA A 651 -22.87 -10.54 3.01
N ILE A 652 -21.94 -9.70 2.57
CA ILE A 652 -22.18 -8.79 1.46
C ILE A 652 -22.39 -9.52 0.12
N LEU A 653 -21.80 -10.69 -0.04
CA LEU A 653 -21.94 -11.48 -1.26
C LEU A 653 -23.38 -11.97 -1.46
N GLU A 654 -24.01 -12.44 -0.38
CA GLU A 654 -25.42 -12.86 -0.42
C GLU A 654 -26.34 -11.67 -0.70
N GLN A 655 -26.06 -10.52 -0.13
CA GLN A 655 -26.82 -9.29 -0.39
C GLN A 655 -26.77 -8.87 -1.86
N LEU A 656 -25.57 -8.88 -2.45
CA LEU A 656 -25.38 -8.52 -3.86
C LEU A 656 -25.95 -9.57 -4.83
N LYS A 657 -26.01 -10.83 -4.42
CA LYS A 657 -26.64 -11.91 -5.17
C LYS A 657 -28.17 -11.75 -5.23
N GLN A 658 -28.79 -11.30 -4.14
CA GLN A 658 -30.23 -11.11 -4.01
C GLN A 658 -30.71 -9.78 -4.61
N SER A 659 -29.84 -8.90 -5.02
CA SER A 659 -30.18 -7.56 -5.52
C SER A 659 -30.50 -7.52 -7.02
N LEU A 660 -30.91 -8.65 -7.59
CA LEU A 660 -31.40 -8.80 -8.97
C LEU A 660 -32.85 -8.37 -9.13
#